data_8c33748579bdc37dff082d1ba1a3651e
#
_entry.id   8c33748579bdc37dff082d1ba1a3651e
#
_cell.length_a   1.000
_cell.length_b   1.000
_cell.length_c   1.000
_cell.angle_alpha   90.00
_cell.angle_beta   90.00
_cell.angle_gamma   90.00
#
_symmetry.space_group_name_H-M   'P 1'
#
loop_
_entity.id
_entity.type
_entity.pdbx_description
1 polymer ?
#
loop_
_entity_poly.entity_id
_entity_poly.type
_entity_poly.pdbx_seq_one_letter_code
_entity_poly.pdbx_strand_id
1 'polypeptide(L)'
;MPHAPRPPILPDPVPVSYRRMLTVALGTMLGMGPGMASGNDNTPATPPVTTRASTPAHLPAAPTETMTVTSQHVVGTQPGGGLIRVEDAPKSVSTIGTDFMRKQAPSATAFDMVSLLPGANVSSSDALGFSPQTNITVRGLSGDSLGYILEGMPLNDIAYYNGYPGQFADTENYQSVSLQQGSADLDAPVLNAAGGLMDMSFRDPSMKAGGYADVSYGSYNTNRQFLRLETGQIGHTGLRGFVSYSHGYTDNWRGPGHDERQHIDFKFLREWGAGNRVSLIGTWNTMVASYYPPVDKADWQAQGPHGAANNLAATYNPHDAAGGTDYWALYRQPERIAYLAAPARFTLADNLHLKVTPYAQWSYGNDPSGTTMGDSGLCSGTGNCDENAVVRANWTQTSYRSGFNATLDWQLGNHDLVFGYWYDYSDDSEHQPFTSVNAQGTAADIWVDRISRTLLQPDGQQVDAGSYHMISQTNALYIGDRMHFLNHRLMVDVGFKEVMLDRHGTTTSDSVQTAAGSNSATPLPRIAIRYRISPRHMVFFNTTTNFRTPDETALFGGVTASGVATQLKNEYSVSEELGYRYNGDLIIGSLTLFNYDFTNREIQTQIGQVESTINGGGQTSRGVDVEIGMRPWHHFAPYLSGEYLHATIDSDIPSSSGMLATRGKTAVESPTLQASAGLSYDDGHIFGMASVHYTGRQYSTFMNDERMPDHTTGNLAIGYRMDDHAFLSHPEFRMNFNNITNQHYLSGVATPTLTKADGPQYYVGGGLAVLFTASTGF
;
A
#
# COMPACT_ATOMS: atom_id res chain seq x y z
N MET A 1 -45.78 1.24 -44.92
CA MET A 1 -45.01 1.02 -43.68
C MET A 1 -43.88 2.06 -43.68
N PRO A 2 -43.82 3.00 -42.75
CA PRO A 2 -42.87 4.10 -42.80
C PRO A 2 -41.52 3.70 -42.23
N HIS A 3 -40.47 4.20 -42.86
CA HIS A 3 -39.05 4.04 -42.52
C HIS A 3 -38.72 4.65 -41.15
N ALA A 4 -37.98 3.88 -40.33
CA ALA A 4 -37.32 4.40 -39.13
C ALA A 4 -36.05 5.21 -39.49
N PRO A 5 -35.74 6.29 -38.79
CA PRO A 5 -34.55 7.08 -39.06
C PRO A 5 -33.26 6.39 -38.54
N ARG A 6 -32.20 6.44 -39.33
CA ARG A 6 -30.85 6.00 -38.96
C ARG A 6 -30.26 6.90 -37.88
N PRO A 7 -29.48 6.37 -36.92
CA PRO A 7 -28.72 7.19 -35.98
C PRO A 7 -27.54 7.91 -36.69
N PRO A 8 -27.08 9.07 -36.17
CA PRO A 8 -25.99 9.82 -36.77
C PRO A 8 -24.66 9.09 -36.62
N ILE A 9 -23.89 9.11 -37.69
CA ILE A 9 -22.51 8.62 -37.79
C ILE A 9 -21.62 9.57 -37.00
N LEU A 10 -20.97 9.07 -35.94
CA LEU A 10 -19.90 9.79 -35.23
C LEU A 10 -18.62 9.73 -36.10
N PRO A 11 -17.82 10.80 -36.13
CA PRO A 11 -16.57 10.80 -36.91
C PRO A 11 -15.52 9.93 -36.22
N ASP A 12 -14.70 9.26 -37.04
CA ASP A 12 -13.57 8.42 -36.65
C ASP A 12 -12.60 9.15 -35.71
N PRO A 13 -12.05 8.47 -34.70
CA PRO A 13 -11.05 9.07 -33.81
C PRO A 13 -9.74 9.28 -34.58
N VAL A 14 -9.26 10.51 -34.58
CA VAL A 14 -7.96 10.89 -35.12
C VAL A 14 -6.87 10.28 -34.22
N PRO A 15 -5.87 9.59 -34.76
CA PRO A 15 -4.77 9.04 -33.96
C PRO A 15 -3.90 10.18 -33.42
N VAL A 16 -3.99 10.44 -32.13
CA VAL A 16 -3.12 11.39 -31.43
C VAL A 16 -1.79 10.70 -31.17
N SER A 17 -0.73 11.18 -31.82
CA SER A 17 0.62 10.64 -31.64
C SER A 17 1.17 10.99 -30.28
N TYR A 18 1.31 10.01 -29.41
CA TYR A 18 1.77 10.09 -28.01
C TYR A 18 3.17 10.67 -27.77
N ARG A 19 3.92 11.01 -28.83
CA ARG A 19 5.26 11.62 -28.70
C ARG A 19 5.29 13.07 -28.23
N ARG A 20 4.16 13.77 -28.13
CA ARG A 20 4.14 15.21 -27.79
C ARG A 20 3.79 15.53 -26.32
N MET A 21 3.23 14.60 -25.56
CA MET A 21 2.84 14.88 -24.16
C MET A 21 4.01 14.80 -23.15
N LEU A 22 5.00 13.97 -23.37
CA LEU A 22 6.19 13.90 -22.49
C LEU A 22 7.09 15.14 -22.59
N THR A 23 7.05 15.86 -23.72
CA THR A 23 7.89 17.06 -23.96
C THR A 23 7.32 18.33 -23.34
N VAL A 24 6.00 18.39 -23.08
CA VAL A 24 5.36 19.58 -22.51
C VAL A 24 5.52 19.63 -20.98
N ALA A 25 5.54 18.49 -20.30
CA ALA A 25 5.74 18.46 -18.85
C ALA A 25 7.18 18.79 -18.41
N LEU A 26 8.19 18.53 -19.26
CA LEU A 26 9.59 18.88 -18.98
C LEU A 26 9.99 20.29 -19.46
N GLY A 27 9.29 20.83 -20.45
CA GLY A 27 9.62 22.11 -21.09
C GLY A 27 9.23 23.35 -20.29
N THR A 28 8.25 23.24 -19.40
CA THR A 28 7.75 24.38 -18.60
C THR A 28 8.53 24.62 -17.30
N MET A 29 9.39 23.70 -16.88
CA MET A 29 10.21 23.87 -15.67
C MET A 29 11.60 24.50 -15.88
N LEU A 30 12.03 24.72 -17.11
CA LEU A 30 13.38 25.22 -17.42
C LEU A 30 13.43 26.68 -17.93
N GLY A 31 12.31 27.41 -17.94
CA GLY A 31 12.16 28.72 -18.56
C GLY A 31 12.07 29.94 -17.66
N MET A 32 12.48 29.89 -16.38
CA MET A 32 12.59 31.09 -15.55
C MET A 32 14.03 31.33 -15.11
N GLY A 33 14.78 31.99 -15.97
CA GLY A 33 16.06 32.63 -15.65
C GLY A 33 15.85 34.03 -15.06
N PRO A 34 16.65 34.44 -14.06
CA PRO A 34 16.47 35.76 -13.44
C PRO A 34 17.01 36.86 -14.34
N GLY A 35 16.17 37.82 -14.71
CA GLY A 35 16.58 39.08 -15.33
C GLY A 35 17.33 39.94 -14.32
N MET A 36 18.59 40.26 -14.65
CA MET A 36 19.35 41.28 -13.94
C MET A 36 18.86 42.68 -14.32
N ALA A 37 18.56 43.48 -13.30
CA ALA A 37 18.53 44.94 -13.42
C ALA A 37 19.55 45.51 -12.50
N SER A 38 20.59 46.11 -13.07
CA SER A 38 21.62 46.92 -12.38
C SER A 38 21.08 48.33 -12.15
N GLY A 39 21.25 48.82 -10.95
CA GLY A 39 21.05 50.23 -10.61
C GLY A 39 21.98 50.61 -9.45
N ASN A 40 23.09 51.28 -9.78
CA ASN A 40 23.94 51.97 -8.82
C ASN A 40 23.19 53.18 -8.25
N ASP A 41 23.29 53.43 -6.95
CA ASP A 41 23.57 54.80 -6.45
C ASP A 41 24.14 54.76 -5.01
N ASN A 42 25.22 55.46 -4.89
CA ASN A 42 25.97 55.80 -3.64
C ASN A 42 25.28 56.96 -2.92
N THR A 43 25.17 56.93 -1.59
CA THR A 43 25.59 58.05 -0.72
C THR A 43 25.46 57.71 0.79
N PRO A 44 26.02 58.48 1.73
CA PRO A 44 26.83 57.89 2.81
C PRO A 44 26.18 57.92 4.21
N ALA A 45 26.86 57.20 5.12
CA ALA A 45 26.48 56.96 6.52
C ALA A 45 26.50 58.21 7.42
N THR A 46 25.62 58.20 8.42
CA THR A 46 25.74 58.97 9.68
C THR A 46 25.35 58.10 10.89
N PRO A 47 26.00 58.27 12.05
CA PRO A 47 26.04 57.24 13.11
C PRO A 47 24.91 57.35 14.15
N PRO A 48 24.87 56.42 15.15
CA PRO A 48 23.63 55.98 15.78
C PRO A 48 23.25 56.78 17.03
N VAL A 49 21.94 56.92 17.23
CA VAL A 49 21.36 57.37 18.52
C VAL A 49 20.81 56.13 19.22
N THR A 50 21.38 55.82 20.38
CA THR A 50 20.88 54.79 21.30
C THR A 50 19.64 55.24 22.01
N THR A 51 18.53 54.51 21.77
CA THR A 51 17.39 54.51 22.69
C THR A 51 17.07 53.08 23.08
N ARG A 52 17.18 52.82 24.36
CA ARG A 52 16.90 51.56 25.04
C ARG A 52 15.37 51.36 25.03
N ALA A 53 14.85 50.47 24.21
CA ALA A 53 13.48 49.99 24.33
C ALA A 53 13.52 48.56 24.86
N SER A 54 12.74 48.32 25.89
CA SER A 54 12.53 47.05 26.57
C SER A 54 11.90 46.04 25.62
N THR A 55 12.62 44.94 25.40
CA THR A 55 12.19 43.78 24.62
C THR A 55 11.11 43.03 25.40
N PRO A 56 9.96 42.72 24.78
CA PRO A 56 9.07 41.68 25.31
C PRO A 56 9.76 40.33 25.12
N ALA A 57 9.75 39.52 26.18
CA ALA A 57 10.27 38.15 26.15
C ALA A 57 9.53 37.33 25.09
N HIS A 58 10.20 37.00 24.01
CA HIS A 58 9.77 35.95 23.09
C HIS A 58 9.85 34.64 23.84
N LEU A 59 8.67 34.04 24.13
CA LEU A 59 8.58 32.62 24.41
C LEU A 59 8.96 31.88 23.11
N PRO A 60 9.84 30.85 23.19
CA PRO A 60 10.22 30.09 22.00
C PRO A 60 8.99 29.45 21.39
N ALA A 61 8.78 29.67 20.09
CA ALA A 61 7.86 28.89 19.29
C ALA A 61 8.20 27.40 19.50
N ALA A 62 7.15 26.59 19.69
CA ALA A 62 7.33 25.16 19.77
C ALA A 62 8.12 24.69 18.53
N PRO A 63 9.18 23.89 18.70
CA PRO A 63 9.96 23.44 17.57
C PRO A 63 9.07 22.65 16.64
N THR A 64 8.85 23.16 15.44
CA THR A 64 8.60 22.32 14.29
C THR A 64 9.83 21.45 14.20
N GLU A 65 9.74 20.19 14.60
CA GLU A 65 10.87 19.26 14.52
C GLU A 65 11.24 19.07 13.05
N THR A 66 12.08 20.00 12.57
CA THR A 66 12.95 19.70 11.45
C THR A 66 13.99 18.73 12.02
N MET A 67 13.70 17.43 11.95
CA MET A 67 14.72 16.42 12.22
C MET A 67 15.82 16.59 11.19
N THR A 68 16.83 17.38 11.56
CA THR A 68 18.12 17.37 10.87
C THR A 68 18.74 16.02 11.21
N VAL A 69 18.49 15.01 10.38
CA VAL A 69 19.20 13.73 10.48
C VAL A 69 20.62 13.97 10.06
N THR A 70 21.44 14.41 11.00
CA THR A 70 22.88 14.12 10.92
C THR A 70 22.99 12.60 10.97
N SER A 71 23.71 12.00 10.04
CA SER A 71 24.02 10.57 9.98
C SER A 71 24.96 10.12 11.14
N GLN A 72 24.63 10.48 12.36
CA GLN A 72 25.15 9.82 13.54
C GLN A 72 24.19 8.65 13.80
N HIS A 73 24.72 7.44 13.83
CA HIS A 73 24.02 6.28 14.35
C HIS A 73 23.49 6.61 15.75
N VAL A 74 22.23 7.02 15.84
CA VAL A 74 21.53 7.14 17.10
C VAL A 74 21.09 5.72 17.47
N VAL A 75 22.00 5.02 18.10
CA VAL A 75 21.84 3.61 18.47
C VAL A 75 20.84 3.51 19.61
N GLY A 76 19.79 2.69 19.41
CA GLY A 76 18.93 2.20 20.48
C GLY A 76 18.20 3.24 21.33
N THR A 77 17.84 4.40 20.76
CA THR A 77 17.23 5.50 21.54
C THR A 77 15.73 5.64 21.37
N GLN A 78 15.13 4.93 20.40
CA GLN A 78 13.70 5.05 20.13
C GLN A 78 12.86 4.19 21.08
N PRO A 79 11.70 4.69 21.56
CA PRO A 79 10.80 3.91 22.40
C PRO A 79 10.31 2.65 21.68
N GLY A 80 10.15 1.54 22.44
CA GLY A 80 9.74 0.26 21.87
C GLY A 80 10.69 -0.27 20.78
N GLY A 81 11.96 0.20 20.73
CA GLY A 81 12.91 -0.13 19.67
C GLY A 81 12.48 0.38 18.29
N GLY A 82 11.74 1.49 18.23
CA GLY A 82 11.25 2.10 17.00
C GLY A 82 9.85 1.66 16.56
N LEU A 83 9.15 0.86 17.36
CA LEU A 83 7.77 0.43 17.10
C LEU A 83 6.72 1.47 17.50
N ILE A 84 7.06 2.43 18.34
CA ILE A 84 6.17 3.49 18.80
C ILE A 84 6.91 4.81 18.91
N ARG A 85 6.23 5.89 18.56
CA ARG A 85 6.71 7.25 18.82
C ARG A 85 5.62 8.10 19.47
N VAL A 86 6.02 9.29 19.95
CA VAL A 86 5.06 10.26 20.50
C VAL A 86 4.28 10.88 19.35
N GLU A 87 2.98 10.64 19.32
CA GLU A 87 2.08 11.20 18.34
C GLU A 87 1.23 12.34 18.91
N ASP A 88 1.04 13.38 18.13
CA ASP A 88 0.31 14.59 18.53
C ASP A 88 -1.00 14.80 17.74
N ALA A 89 -1.21 13.96 16.71
CA ALA A 89 -2.41 13.99 15.88
C ALA A 89 -3.66 13.65 16.71
N PRO A 90 -4.80 14.33 16.49
CA PRO A 90 -6.05 14.05 17.20
C PRO A 90 -6.82 12.86 16.60
N LYS A 91 -6.12 11.77 16.28
CA LYS A 91 -6.65 10.54 15.70
C LYS A 91 -5.76 9.35 16.03
N SER A 92 -6.22 8.13 15.81
CA SER A 92 -5.41 6.93 15.94
C SER A 92 -4.34 6.88 14.85
N VAL A 93 -3.08 6.85 15.24
CA VAL A 93 -1.90 6.75 14.36
C VAL A 93 -0.82 6.00 15.10
N SER A 94 -0.21 5.02 14.44
CA SER A 94 1.00 4.33 14.91
C SER A 94 2.09 4.46 13.85
N THR A 95 3.30 4.83 14.26
CA THR A 95 4.41 5.09 13.33
C THR A 95 5.64 4.27 13.69
N ILE A 96 6.15 3.56 12.70
CA ILE A 96 7.39 2.77 12.75
C ILE A 96 8.57 3.65 12.35
N GLY A 97 9.63 3.59 13.15
CA GLY A 97 10.89 4.29 12.91
C GLY A 97 12.01 3.40 12.37
N THR A 98 13.09 4.04 11.94
CA THR A 98 14.26 3.37 11.35
C THR A 98 14.96 2.38 12.27
N ASP A 99 14.87 2.53 13.61
CA ASP A 99 15.48 1.61 14.57
C ASP A 99 14.84 0.21 14.49
N PHE A 100 13.52 0.13 14.33
CA PHE A 100 12.82 -1.13 14.09
C PHE A 100 13.13 -1.69 12.69
N MET A 101 12.96 -0.87 11.65
CA MET A 101 13.09 -1.30 10.26
C MET A 101 14.45 -1.92 9.96
N ARG A 102 15.53 -1.36 10.51
CA ARG A 102 16.89 -1.87 10.35
C ARG A 102 17.14 -3.25 10.96
N LYS A 103 16.32 -3.67 11.93
CA LYS A 103 16.44 -4.98 12.57
C LYS A 103 15.64 -6.06 11.85
N GLN A 104 14.76 -5.67 10.92
CA GLN A 104 13.98 -6.63 10.12
C GLN A 104 14.83 -7.24 9.00
N ALA A 105 14.34 -8.34 8.41
CA ALA A 105 14.94 -8.90 7.20
C ALA A 105 14.94 -7.85 6.09
N PRO A 106 16.02 -7.70 5.29
CA PRO A 106 16.07 -6.73 4.20
C PRO A 106 15.02 -6.95 3.10
N SER A 107 14.47 -8.14 3.01
CA SER A 107 13.39 -8.49 2.09
C SER A 107 11.98 -8.15 2.61
N ALA A 108 11.85 -7.77 3.91
CA ALA A 108 10.55 -7.47 4.51
C ALA A 108 9.89 -6.25 3.83
N THR A 109 8.58 -6.33 3.67
CA THR A 109 7.78 -5.31 2.99
C THR A 109 7.24 -4.25 3.94
N ALA A 110 6.61 -3.19 3.41
CA ALA A 110 5.93 -2.18 4.24
C ALA A 110 4.80 -2.77 5.10
N PHE A 111 4.11 -3.85 4.62
CA PHE A 111 3.08 -4.52 5.41
C PHE A 111 3.70 -5.30 6.58
N ASP A 112 4.82 -5.98 6.35
CA ASP A 112 5.55 -6.69 7.44
C ASP A 112 5.97 -5.71 8.53
N MET A 113 6.35 -4.47 8.17
CA MET A 113 6.74 -3.43 9.13
C MET A 113 5.60 -3.08 10.08
N VAL A 114 4.36 -2.98 9.60
CA VAL A 114 3.20 -2.59 10.43
C VAL A 114 2.50 -3.78 11.11
N SER A 115 2.93 -5.01 10.87
CA SER A 115 2.27 -6.24 11.37
C SER A 115 2.16 -6.35 12.88
N LEU A 116 3.00 -5.64 13.64
CA LEU A 116 2.96 -5.62 15.11
C LEU A 116 2.12 -4.46 15.68
N LEU A 117 1.60 -3.57 14.82
CA LEU A 117 0.78 -2.43 15.26
C LEU A 117 -0.64 -2.86 15.62
N PRO A 118 -1.33 -2.15 16.53
CA PRO A 118 -2.71 -2.46 16.86
C PRO A 118 -3.60 -2.30 15.61
N GLY A 119 -4.53 -3.23 15.45
CA GLY A 119 -5.48 -3.24 14.33
C GLY A 119 -4.95 -3.74 13.00
N ALA A 120 -3.67 -3.97 12.84
CA ALA A 120 -3.08 -4.49 11.62
C ALA A 120 -3.05 -6.03 11.63
N ASN A 121 -3.77 -6.66 10.69
CA ASN A 121 -3.72 -8.10 10.47
C ASN A 121 -3.16 -8.36 9.07
N VAL A 122 -1.89 -8.76 9.02
CA VAL A 122 -1.17 -9.02 7.77
C VAL A 122 -1.17 -10.52 7.48
N SER A 123 -1.61 -10.88 6.30
CA SER A 123 -1.55 -12.26 5.77
C SER A 123 -0.57 -12.33 4.60
N SER A 124 0.24 -13.38 4.55
CA SER A 124 1.19 -13.61 3.47
C SER A 124 1.31 -15.11 3.19
N SER A 125 1.51 -15.44 1.92
CA SER A 125 1.83 -16.80 1.48
C SER A 125 3.33 -17.12 1.53
N ASP A 126 4.16 -16.15 1.92
CA ASP A 126 5.62 -16.23 1.90
C ASP A 126 6.22 -15.85 3.26
N ALA A 127 7.35 -16.49 3.59
CA ALA A 127 8.08 -16.27 4.84
C ALA A 127 9.05 -15.08 4.79
N LEU A 128 9.39 -14.56 3.61
CA LEU A 128 10.50 -13.62 3.43
C LEU A 128 10.12 -12.34 2.65
N GLY A 129 8.85 -12.16 2.28
CA GLY A 129 8.34 -10.93 1.67
C GLY A 129 8.60 -10.78 0.17
N PHE A 130 8.77 -11.86 -0.58
CA PHE A 130 8.92 -11.84 -2.04
C PHE A 130 7.60 -12.03 -2.78
N SER A 131 6.64 -12.78 -2.21
CA SER A 131 5.37 -13.07 -2.87
C SER A 131 4.46 -11.84 -2.95
N PRO A 132 3.82 -11.57 -4.11
CA PRO A 132 2.79 -10.55 -4.22
C PRO A 132 1.51 -10.92 -3.45
N GLN A 133 1.30 -12.21 -3.12
CA GLN A 133 0.15 -12.69 -2.37
C GLN A 133 0.25 -12.35 -0.89
N THR A 134 0.23 -11.06 -0.61
CA THR A 134 0.28 -10.47 0.74
C THR A 134 -0.84 -9.45 0.86
N ASN A 135 -1.66 -9.58 1.89
CA ASN A 135 -2.79 -8.70 2.16
C ASN A 135 -2.71 -8.13 3.58
N ILE A 136 -3.41 -7.05 3.81
CA ILE A 136 -3.58 -6.43 5.12
C ILE A 136 -5.05 -6.14 5.37
N THR A 137 -5.54 -6.43 6.57
CA THR A 137 -6.83 -5.92 7.05
C THR A 137 -6.60 -5.02 8.25
N VAL A 138 -7.37 -3.95 8.36
CA VAL A 138 -7.32 -3.01 9.49
C VAL A 138 -8.71 -2.86 10.07
N ARG A 139 -8.87 -3.20 11.36
CA ARG A 139 -10.16 -3.12 12.07
C ARG A 139 -11.31 -3.84 11.34
N GLY A 140 -10.99 -4.96 10.66
CA GLY A 140 -11.96 -5.77 9.90
C GLY A 140 -12.31 -5.23 8.51
N LEU A 141 -11.45 -4.39 7.94
CA LEU A 141 -11.54 -3.88 6.57
C LEU A 141 -10.36 -4.33 5.74
N SER A 142 -10.64 -4.85 4.56
CA SER A 142 -9.64 -5.37 3.62
C SER A 142 -8.73 -4.28 3.05
N GLY A 143 -7.58 -4.67 2.50
CA GLY A 143 -6.54 -3.79 2.00
C GLY A 143 -6.97 -2.84 0.87
N ASP A 144 -7.97 -3.21 0.10
CA ASP A 144 -8.61 -2.38 -0.92
C ASP A 144 -9.46 -1.21 -0.36
N SER A 145 -9.75 -1.25 0.94
CA SER A 145 -10.40 -0.17 1.68
C SER A 145 -9.39 0.77 2.37
N LEU A 146 -8.07 0.55 2.17
CA LEU A 146 -6.99 1.37 2.71
C LEU A 146 -6.38 2.25 1.62
N GLY A 147 -6.04 3.48 1.99
CA GLY A 147 -5.17 4.32 1.18
C GLY A 147 -3.69 3.97 1.39
N TYR A 148 -2.90 4.04 0.35
CA TYR A 148 -1.44 3.87 0.42
C TYR A 148 -0.78 5.06 -0.26
N ILE A 149 0.12 5.75 0.44
CA ILE A 149 0.86 6.89 -0.11
C ILE A 149 2.35 6.79 0.18
N LEU A 150 3.15 7.27 -0.76
CA LEU A 150 4.60 7.47 -0.60
C LEU A 150 4.92 8.93 -0.90
N GLU A 151 5.40 9.67 0.11
CA GLU A 151 5.70 11.11 -0.02
C GLU A 151 4.54 11.93 -0.64
N GLY A 152 3.30 11.54 -0.34
CA GLY A 152 2.09 12.19 -0.86
C GLY A 152 1.66 11.77 -2.26
N MET A 153 2.23 10.73 -2.83
CA MET A 153 1.81 10.09 -4.09
C MET A 153 0.98 8.83 -3.79
N PRO A 154 -0.21 8.64 -4.39
CA PRO A 154 -1.01 7.44 -4.21
C PRO A 154 -0.36 6.22 -4.88
N LEU A 155 -0.37 5.07 -4.16
CA LEU A 155 0.20 3.80 -4.61
C LEU A 155 -0.85 2.70 -4.83
N ASN A 156 -2.11 2.96 -4.50
CA ASN A 156 -3.17 1.98 -4.74
C ASN A 156 -3.23 1.59 -6.22
N ASP A 157 -3.45 0.32 -6.48
CA ASP A 157 -3.80 -0.17 -7.81
C ASP A 157 -4.97 0.63 -8.41
N ILE A 158 -5.00 0.78 -9.74
CA ILE A 158 -5.95 1.65 -10.41
C ILE A 158 -7.32 0.99 -10.57
N ALA A 159 -7.34 -0.31 -10.86
CA ALA A 159 -8.57 -1.07 -11.12
C ALA A 159 -9.22 -1.58 -9.84
N TYR A 160 -8.43 -2.22 -8.95
CA TYR A 160 -8.90 -2.95 -7.77
C TYR A 160 -8.60 -2.25 -6.45
N TYR A 161 -7.83 -1.17 -6.46
CA TYR A 161 -7.45 -0.35 -5.30
C TYR A 161 -6.63 -1.05 -4.22
N ASN A 162 -6.16 -2.25 -4.47
CA ASN A 162 -5.27 -2.96 -3.55
C ASN A 162 -3.91 -2.27 -3.40
N GLY A 163 -3.24 -2.58 -2.30
CA GLY A 163 -1.83 -2.26 -2.12
C GLY A 163 -0.98 -3.51 -2.32
N TYR A 164 0.01 -3.43 -3.19
CA TYR A 164 0.97 -4.52 -3.44
C TYR A 164 2.34 -4.15 -2.87
N PRO A 165 2.64 -4.56 -1.61
CA PRO A 165 3.81 -4.04 -0.90
C PRO A 165 5.14 -4.45 -1.54
N GLY A 166 5.19 -5.52 -2.33
CA GLY A 166 6.36 -5.91 -3.13
C GLY A 166 6.68 -4.93 -4.26
N GLN A 167 5.74 -4.09 -4.68
CA GLN A 167 5.91 -3.06 -5.70
C GLN A 167 6.32 -1.69 -5.12
N PHE A 168 6.24 -1.50 -3.80
CA PHE A 168 6.60 -0.25 -3.14
C PHE A 168 8.13 -0.06 -3.14
N ALA A 169 8.67 0.79 -2.30
CA ALA A 169 10.12 1.00 -2.21
C ALA A 169 10.82 -0.05 -1.34
N ASP A 170 12.13 -0.21 -1.53
CA ASP A 170 12.96 -1.00 -0.61
C ASP A 170 12.98 -0.38 0.79
N THR A 171 12.87 -1.22 1.83
CA THR A 171 12.69 -0.76 3.21
C THR A 171 13.90 -0.03 3.78
N GLU A 172 15.10 -0.23 3.22
CA GLU A 172 16.32 0.52 3.56
C GLU A 172 16.24 2.01 3.19
N ASN A 173 15.29 2.37 2.31
CA ASN A 173 15.09 3.74 1.86
C ASN A 173 14.00 4.48 2.65
N TYR A 174 13.21 3.80 3.49
CA TYR A 174 12.22 4.47 4.31
C TYR A 174 12.82 5.21 5.51
N GLN A 175 12.26 6.36 5.81
CA GLN A 175 12.42 7.09 7.06
C GLN A 175 11.40 6.64 8.10
N SER A 176 10.17 6.43 7.66
CA SER A 176 9.06 6.01 8.50
C SER A 176 7.97 5.35 7.67
N VAL A 177 7.23 4.45 8.32
CA VAL A 177 5.97 3.90 7.83
C VAL A 177 4.94 4.15 8.93
N SER A 178 3.85 4.83 8.62
CA SER A 178 2.77 5.09 9.56
C SER A 178 1.47 4.44 9.10
N LEU A 179 0.72 3.91 10.04
CA LEU A 179 -0.62 3.40 9.85
C LEU A 179 -1.60 4.30 10.61
N GLN A 180 -2.49 4.95 9.87
CA GLN A 180 -3.59 5.74 10.40
C GLN A 180 -4.83 4.85 10.38
N GLN A 181 -5.23 4.37 11.53
CA GLN A 181 -6.36 3.43 11.63
C GLN A 181 -7.69 4.20 11.47
N GLY A 182 -8.36 4.02 10.34
CA GLY A 182 -9.73 4.48 10.08
C GLY A 182 -9.94 5.96 9.76
N SER A 183 -8.90 6.78 9.70
CA SER A 183 -9.05 8.22 9.48
C SER A 183 -7.90 8.78 8.64
N ALA A 184 -8.10 8.91 7.33
CA ALA A 184 -7.12 9.55 6.45
C ALA A 184 -6.98 11.07 6.75
N ASP A 185 -5.86 11.67 6.37
CA ASP A 185 -5.66 13.12 6.45
C ASP A 185 -6.55 13.88 5.45
N LEU A 186 -6.87 15.14 5.76
CA LEU A 186 -7.73 15.97 4.91
C LEU A 186 -7.15 16.14 3.50
N ASP A 187 -5.82 16.27 3.42
CA ASP A 187 -5.06 16.47 2.18
C ASP A 187 -4.57 15.15 1.54
N ALA A 188 -4.91 13.97 2.09
CA ALA A 188 -4.51 12.70 1.51
C ALA A 188 -5.11 12.48 0.12
N PRO A 189 -4.31 12.27 -0.95
CA PRO A 189 -4.79 12.09 -2.31
C PRO A 189 -5.17 10.64 -2.60
N VAL A 190 -6.18 10.12 -1.92
CA VAL A 190 -6.66 8.74 -2.06
C VAL A 190 -8.16 8.68 -2.23
N LEU A 191 -8.65 7.74 -3.04
CA LEU A 191 -10.07 7.45 -3.26
C LEU A 191 -10.61 6.45 -2.24
N ASN A 192 -9.79 5.49 -1.82
CA ASN A 192 -10.19 4.39 -0.98
C ASN A 192 -9.45 4.46 0.36
N ALA A 193 -10.09 5.05 1.36
CA ALA A 193 -9.53 5.18 2.70
C ALA A 193 -10.58 4.95 3.78
N ALA A 194 -11.62 4.16 3.47
CA ALA A 194 -12.68 3.83 4.43
C ALA A 194 -12.12 3.13 5.68
N GLY A 195 -11.05 2.35 5.53
CA GLY A 195 -10.34 1.63 6.59
C GLY A 195 -9.13 2.38 7.18
N GLY A 196 -8.70 3.49 6.57
CA GLY A 196 -7.53 4.26 7.01
C GLY A 196 -6.50 4.50 5.92
N LEU A 197 -5.28 4.85 6.35
CA LEU A 197 -4.19 5.24 5.45
C LEU A 197 -2.86 4.68 5.93
N MET A 198 -2.09 4.07 5.03
CA MET A 198 -0.67 3.80 5.23
C MET A 198 0.15 4.88 4.53
N ASP A 199 0.96 5.60 5.29
CA ASP A 199 1.81 6.68 4.78
C ASP A 199 3.28 6.32 4.97
N MET A 200 4.03 6.33 3.87
CA MET A 200 5.43 6.00 3.79
C MET A 200 6.24 7.23 3.38
N SER A 201 7.36 7.41 4.04
CA SER A 201 8.28 8.50 3.73
C SER A 201 9.67 7.97 3.44
N PHE A 202 10.32 8.48 2.40
CA PHE A 202 11.73 8.22 2.15
C PHE A 202 12.63 8.98 3.11
N ARG A 203 13.74 8.36 3.45
CA ARG A 203 14.81 9.06 4.13
C ARG A 203 15.34 10.22 3.26
N ASP A 204 15.84 11.25 3.91
CA ASP A 204 16.54 12.30 3.19
C ASP A 204 17.95 11.84 2.77
N PRO A 205 18.42 12.24 1.57
CA PRO A 205 19.79 11.99 1.14
C PRO A 205 20.81 12.56 2.13
N SER A 206 21.92 11.86 2.30
CA SER A 206 23.01 12.25 3.19
C SER A 206 23.63 13.59 2.78
N MET A 207 24.12 14.35 3.78
CA MET A 207 24.94 15.54 3.54
C MET A 207 26.36 15.19 3.07
N LYS A 208 26.84 13.98 3.37
CA LYS A 208 28.15 13.46 2.97
C LYS A 208 28.00 12.47 1.83
N ALA A 209 28.92 12.51 0.87
CA ALA A 209 29.02 11.48 -0.15
C ALA A 209 29.44 10.16 0.50
N GLY A 210 28.92 9.06 -0.06
CA GLY A 210 29.15 7.72 0.45
C GLY A 210 28.15 6.73 -0.09
N GLY A 211 27.91 5.67 0.66
CA GLY A 211 26.94 4.67 0.27
C GLY A 211 26.60 3.69 1.39
N TYR A 212 25.75 2.74 1.06
CA TYR A 212 25.38 1.62 1.91
C TYR A 212 25.17 0.38 1.02
N ALA A 213 25.69 -0.74 1.46
CA ALA A 213 25.51 -2.01 0.78
C ALA A 213 25.12 -3.10 1.77
N ASP A 214 24.26 -4.03 1.36
CA ASP A 214 24.02 -5.28 2.06
C ASP A 214 23.96 -6.48 1.09
N VAL A 215 24.29 -7.64 1.63
CA VAL A 215 24.18 -8.93 0.95
C VAL A 215 23.54 -9.91 1.92
N SER A 216 22.50 -10.60 1.48
CA SER A 216 21.76 -11.55 2.29
C SER A 216 21.74 -12.93 1.62
N TYR A 217 21.78 -13.99 2.43
CA TYR A 217 21.61 -15.37 2.00
C TYR A 217 20.91 -16.20 3.08
N GLY A 218 20.01 -17.11 2.67
CA GLY A 218 19.24 -17.87 3.67
C GLY A 218 18.41 -19.03 3.14
N SER A 219 17.38 -19.38 3.89
CA SER A 219 16.44 -20.44 3.59
C SER A 219 15.86 -20.32 2.19
N TYR A 220 15.49 -21.44 1.58
CA TYR A 220 14.90 -21.48 0.24
C TYR A 220 15.80 -20.87 -0.85
N ASN A 221 17.11 -21.05 -0.73
CA ASN A 221 18.11 -20.47 -1.65
C ASN A 221 17.95 -18.94 -1.81
N THR A 222 17.33 -18.29 -0.82
CA THR A 222 17.11 -16.84 -0.86
C THR A 222 18.45 -16.12 -0.88
N ASN A 223 18.59 -15.19 -1.83
CA ASN A 223 19.70 -14.27 -1.88
C ASN A 223 19.22 -12.88 -2.29
N ARG A 224 19.80 -11.85 -1.67
CA ARG A 224 19.49 -10.46 -1.98
C ARG A 224 20.74 -9.61 -1.91
N GLN A 225 20.88 -8.70 -2.84
CA GLN A 225 21.94 -7.68 -2.86
C GLN A 225 21.26 -6.31 -2.94
N PHE A 226 21.78 -5.37 -2.16
CA PHE A 226 21.35 -3.98 -2.17
C PHE A 226 22.56 -3.04 -2.19
N LEU A 227 22.47 -2.00 -3.00
CA LEU A 227 23.49 -0.93 -3.05
C LEU A 227 22.78 0.43 -3.12
N ARG A 228 23.14 1.35 -2.24
CA ARG A 228 22.73 2.76 -2.32
C ARG A 228 23.96 3.66 -2.37
N LEU A 229 23.97 4.57 -3.34
CA LEU A 229 24.98 5.58 -3.51
C LEU A 229 24.41 6.97 -3.16
N GLU A 230 25.13 7.73 -2.37
CA GLU A 230 24.76 9.06 -1.89
C GLU A 230 25.71 10.11 -2.45
N THR A 231 25.17 11.16 -3.08
CA THR A 231 26.02 12.22 -3.68
C THR A 231 26.68 13.11 -2.63
N GLY A 232 26.14 13.15 -1.41
CA GLY A 232 26.40 14.24 -0.49
C GLY A 232 25.87 15.57 -1.04
N GLN A 233 26.17 16.65 -0.35
CA GLN A 233 25.83 18.00 -0.82
C GLN A 233 26.70 18.38 -2.02
N ILE A 234 26.08 18.69 -3.16
CA ILE A 234 26.77 19.07 -4.39
C ILE A 234 27.13 20.57 -4.33
N GLY A 235 28.39 20.85 -4.05
CA GLY A 235 28.91 22.24 -3.91
C GLY A 235 28.13 23.02 -2.84
N HIS A 236 27.73 24.25 -3.17
CA HIS A 236 26.92 25.13 -2.32
C HIS A 236 25.46 25.24 -2.77
N THR A 237 25.00 24.31 -3.60
CA THR A 237 23.66 24.39 -4.25
C THR A 237 22.51 23.97 -3.34
N GLY A 238 22.80 23.31 -2.21
CA GLY A 238 21.79 22.65 -1.37
C GLY A 238 21.20 21.38 -1.99
N LEU A 239 21.70 20.97 -3.17
CA LEU A 239 21.25 19.74 -3.86
C LEU A 239 22.03 18.55 -3.32
N ARG A 240 21.32 17.48 -2.98
CA ARG A 240 21.85 16.17 -2.62
C ARG A 240 20.90 15.08 -3.11
N GLY A 241 21.40 13.87 -3.26
CA GLY A 241 20.57 12.77 -3.74
C GLY A 241 21.13 11.40 -3.40
N PHE A 242 20.28 10.40 -3.50
CA PHE A 242 20.69 9.00 -3.54
C PHE A 242 20.04 8.27 -4.71
N VAL A 243 20.68 7.18 -5.11
CA VAL A 243 20.13 6.16 -6.00
C VAL A 243 20.45 4.82 -5.37
N SER A 244 19.50 3.91 -5.34
CA SER A 244 19.71 2.53 -4.89
C SER A 244 19.25 1.53 -5.95
N TYR A 245 19.85 0.34 -5.89
CA TYR A 245 19.46 -0.82 -6.67
C TYR A 245 19.45 -2.05 -5.76
N SER A 246 18.43 -2.87 -5.88
CA SER A 246 18.40 -4.20 -5.28
C SER A 246 18.04 -5.27 -6.29
N HIS A 247 18.55 -6.47 -6.04
CA HIS A 247 18.17 -7.73 -6.71
C HIS A 247 17.91 -8.78 -5.64
N GLY A 248 16.78 -9.46 -5.74
CA GLY A 248 16.40 -10.52 -4.83
C GLY A 248 15.88 -11.74 -5.58
N TYR A 249 16.20 -12.93 -5.05
CA TYR A 249 15.76 -14.22 -5.54
C TYR A 249 15.44 -15.14 -4.38
N THR A 250 14.39 -15.96 -4.51
CA THR A 250 14.05 -17.01 -3.56
C THR A 250 13.34 -18.16 -4.26
N ASP A 251 13.66 -19.40 -3.90
CA ASP A 251 12.81 -20.55 -4.25
C ASP A 251 11.55 -20.53 -3.39
N ASN A 252 10.46 -21.09 -3.90
CA ASN A 252 9.21 -21.22 -3.13
C ASN A 252 9.45 -22.08 -1.88
N TRP A 253 8.91 -21.66 -0.74
CA TRP A 253 9.01 -22.42 0.50
C TRP A 253 8.11 -23.66 0.49
N ARG A 254 7.04 -23.66 -0.33
CA ARG A 254 6.16 -24.79 -0.61
C ARG A 254 5.88 -24.88 -2.11
N GLY A 255 5.75 -26.09 -2.63
CA GLY A 255 5.54 -26.32 -4.05
C GLY A 255 6.75 -25.92 -4.92
N PRO A 256 6.63 -26.05 -6.24
CA PRO A 256 7.65 -25.65 -7.20
C PRO A 256 7.58 -24.17 -7.50
N GLY A 257 8.68 -23.61 -8.03
CA GLY A 257 8.75 -22.22 -8.49
C GLY A 257 9.78 -21.38 -7.74
N HIS A 258 9.91 -20.14 -8.15
CA HIS A 258 10.82 -19.16 -7.55
C HIS A 258 10.34 -17.74 -7.86
N ASP A 259 10.70 -16.80 -6.99
CA ASP A 259 10.44 -15.39 -7.14
C ASP A 259 11.73 -14.62 -7.41
N GLU A 260 11.70 -13.68 -8.33
CA GLU A 260 12.81 -12.78 -8.66
C GLU A 260 12.31 -11.34 -8.72
N ARG A 261 13.02 -10.42 -8.06
CA ARG A 261 12.69 -8.99 -8.04
C ARG A 261 13.92 -8.14 -8.27
N GLN A 262 13.79 -7.09 -9.06
CA GLN A 262 14.77 -6.02 -9.21
C GLN A 262 14.09 -4.69 -8.93
N HIS A 263 14.79 -3.84 -8.17
CA HIS A 263 14.23 -2.58 -7.69
C HIS A 263 15.23 -1.44 -7.80
N ILE A 264 14.77 -0.26 -8.19
CA ILE A 264 15.54 0.98 -8.21
C ILE A 264 14.74 2.04 -7.47
N ASP A 265 15.34 2.69 -6.46
CA ASP A 265 14.78 3.90 -5.86
C ASP A 265 15.76 5.04 -6.01
N PHE A 266 15.24 6.25 -6.09
CA PHE A 266 16.04 7.46 -6.01
C PHE A 266 15.27 8.61 -5.33
N LYS A 267 16.03 9.49 -4.68
CA LYS A 267 15.55 10.77 -4.19
C LYS A 267 16.63 11.82 -4.41
N PHE A 268 16.28 12.90 -5.10
CA PHE A 268 17.07 14.12 -5.20
C PHE A 268 16.35 15.22 -4.45
N LEU A 269 17.06 15.93 -3.58
CA LEU A 269 16.50 16.93 -2.69
C LEU A 269 17.30 18.22 -2.81
N ARG A 270 16.60 19.34 -2.94
CA ARG A 270 17.16 20.68 -2.84
C ARG A 270 16.41 21.48 -1.79
N GLU A 271 17.16 22.10 -0.91
CA GLU A 271 16.66 23.02 0.12
C GLU A 271 17.34 24.39 -0.05
N TRP A 272 16.57 25.48 0.12
CA TRP A 272 17.10 26.83 0.03
C TRP A 272 16.22 27.83 0.79
N GLY A 273 16.81 28.98 1.15
CA GLY A 273 16.10 30.07 1.83
C GLY A 273 15.47 29.64 3.16
N ALA A 274 14.35 30.23 3.49
CA ALA A 274 13.62 29.98 4.74
C ALA A 274 12.58 28.86 4.56
N GLY A 275 13.04 27.61 4.42
CA GLY A 275 12.16 26.44 4.42
C GLY A 275 11.59 26.05 3.06
N ASN A 276 12.13 26.56 1.95
CA ASN A 276 11.83 26.05 0.62
C ASN A 276 12.50 24.68 0.43
N ARG A 277 11.75 23.72 -0.09
CA ARG A 277 12.19 22.36 -0.32
C ARG A 277 11.55 21.82 -1.57
N VAL A 278 12.34 21.18 -2.44
CA VAL A 278 11.83 20.41 -3.60
C VAL A 278 12.59 19.11 -3.63
N SER A 279 11.87 18.01 -3.79
CA SER A 279 12.45 16.71 -4.06
C SER A 279 11.91 16.14 -5.36
N LEU A 280 12.73 15.31 -6.00
CA LEU A 280 12.33 14.42 -7.09
C LEU A 280 12.57 13.00 -6.58
N ILE A 281 11.53 12.20 -6.54
CA ILE A 281 11.56 10.82 -6.08
C ILE A 281 11.07 9.90 -7.18
N GLY A 282 11.60 8.69 -7.23
CA GLY A 282 11.07 7.67 -8.12
C GLY A 282 11.44 6.29 -7.66
N THR A 283 10.59 5.35 -8.03
CA THR A 283 10.80 3.91 -7.87
C THR A 283 10.54 3.20 -9.17
N TRP A 284 11.30 2.17 -9.46
CA TRP A 284 11.06 1.23 -10.56
C TRP A 284 11.23 -0.18 -10.03
N ASN A 285 10.24 -1.01 -10.25
CA ASN A 285 10.25 -2.40 -9.85
C ASN A 285 9.95 -3.30 -11.05
N THR A 286 10.65 -4.42 -11.15
CA THR A 286 10.28 -5.54 -12.00
C THR A 286 10.35 -6.82 -11.19
N MET A 287 9.31 -7.62 -11.28
CA MET A 287 9.17 -8.86 -10.54
C MET A 287 8.66 -9.96 -11.46
N VAL A 288 9.12 -11.17 -11.24
CA VAL A 288 8.50 -12.40 -11.76
C VAL A 288 8.26 -13.32 -10.60
N ALA A 289 7.03 -13.38 -10.15
CA ALA A 289 6.63 -14.17 -9.00
C ALA A 289 6.02 -15.50 -9.41
N SER A 290 6.06 -16.46 -8.50
CA SER A 290 5.31 -17.70 -8.57
C SER A 290 3.98 -17.55 -7.84
N TYR A 291 2.99 -18.29 -8.31
CA TYR A 291 1.71 -18.37 -7.64
C TYR A 291 1.71 -19.45 -6.56
N TYR A 292 1.31 -19.08 -5.36
CA TYR A 292 1.00 -20.02 -4.29
C TYR A 292 -0.50 -20.30 -4.30
N PRO A 293 -0.99 -21.47 -4.76
CA PRO A 293 -2.42 -21.72 -4.80
C PRO A 293 -3.01 -21.61 -3.39
N PRO A 294 -4.12 -20.88 -3.21
CA PRO A 294 -4.88 -20.93 -1.96
C PRO A 294 -5.35 -22.35 -1.71
N VAL A 295 -5.55 -22.72 -0.46
CA VAL A 295 -5.86 -24.07 -0.07
C VAL A 295 -7.26 -24.20 0.51
N ASP A 296 -7.89 -25.33 0.27
CA ASP A 296 -9.04 -25.76 1.05
C ASP A 296 -8.59 -26.17 2.46
N LYS A 297 -9.36 -25.82 3.49
CA LYS A 297 -9.02 -26.11 4.87
C LYS A 297 -8.98 -27.61 5.18
N ALA A 298 -9.84 -28.40 4.54
CA ALA A 298 -9.86 -29.84 4.74
C ALA A 298 -8.62 -30.51 4.16
N ASP A 299 -8.20 -30.10 2.96
CA ASP A 299 -6.97 -30.58 2.32
C ASP A 299 -5.73 -30.15 3.09
N TRP A 300 -5.69 -28.91 3.57
CA TRP A 300 -4.61 -28.43 4.44
C TRP A 300 -4.51 -29.23 5.74
N GLN A 301 -5.64 -29.55 6.37
CA GLN A 301 -5.66 -30.38 7.59
C GLN A 301 -5.22 -31.82 7.32
N ALA A 302 -5.57 -32.39 6.16
CA ALA A 302 -5.25 -33.74 5.79
C ALA A 302 -3.80 -33.94 5.33
N GLN A 303 -3.25 -33.00 4.59
CA GLN A 303 -1.98 -33.14 3.86
C GLN A 303 -0.91 -32.16 4.33
N GLY A 304 -1.26 -31.10 5.08
CA GLY A 304 -0.34 -30.02 5.47
C GLY A 304 0.09 -29.13 4.30
N PRO A 305 1.01 -28.19 4.52
CA PRO A 305 1.38 -27.19 3.51
C PRO A 305 2.07 -27.77 2.27
N HIS A 306 2.70 -28.93 2.39
CA HIS A 306 3.44 -29.59 1.30
C HIS A 306 2.64 -30.70 0.61
N GLY A 307 1.36 -30.85 0.91
CA GLY A 307 0.48 -31.82 0.28
C GLY A 307 0.28 -31.56 -1.22
N ALA A 308 0.09 -32.62 -2.01
CA ALA A 308 -0.05 -32.48 -3.46
C ALA A 308 -1.30 -31.66 -3.86
N ALA A 309 -2.40 -31.78 -3.11
CA ALA A 309 -3.61 -30.98 -3.35
C ALA A 309 -3.43 -29.49 -3.05
N ASN A 310 -2.38 -29.11 -2.32
CA ASN A 310 -2.11 -27.73 -1.90
C ASN A 310 -1.02 -27.04 -2.73
N ASN A 311 -0.51 -27.69 -3.80
CA ASN A 311 0.61 -27.19 -4.59
C ASN A 311 0.39 -27.43 -6.08
N LEU A 312 0.94 -26.56 -6.89
CA LEU A 312 1.01 -26.74 -8.35
C LEU A 312 1.92 -27.92 -8.71
N ALA A 313 1.71 -28.50 -9.90
CA ALA A 313 2.50 -29.62 -10.41
C ALA A 313 3.94 -29.17 -10.73
N ALA A 314 4.93 -29.94 -10.27
CA ALA A 314 6.33 -29.66 -10.52
C ALA A 314 6.79 -30.04 -11.94
N THR A 315 6.09 -30.98 -12.60
CA THR A 315 6.45 -31.51 -13.93
C THR A 315 5.25 -31.41 -14.85
N TYR A 316 5.52 -30.98 -16.09
CA TYR A 316 4.49 -30.88 -17.12
C TYR A 316 4.09 -32.25 -17.63
N ASN A 317 2.78 -32.51 -17.68
CA ASN A 317 2.20 -33.71 -18.29
C ASN A 317 0.90 -33.33 -19.06
N PRO A 318 0.95 -33.14 -20.37
CA PRO A 318 -0.22 -32.70 -21.15
C PRO A 318 -1.34 -33.75 -21.23
N HIS A 319 -1.08 -35.00 -20.80
CA HIS A 319 -2.08 -36.08 -20.82
C HIS A 319 -2.78 -36.30 -19.47
N ASP A 320 -2.42 -35.50 -18.47
CA ASP A 320 -3.02 -35.46 -17.14
C ASP A 320 -3.56 -34.06 -16.89
N ALA A 321 -4.87 -33.92 -16.71
CA ALA A 321 -5.48 -32.62 -16.50
C ALA A 321 -4.78 -31.84 -15.38
N ALA A 322 -4.50 -32.50 -14.25
CA ALA A 322 -3.79 -31.87 -13.14
C ALA A 322 -2.30 -31.55 -13.45
N GLY A 323 -1.62 -32.41 -14.21
CA GLY A 323 -0.20 -32.19 -14.60
C GLY A 323 -0.04 -31.26 -15.80
N GLY A 324 -1.10 -31.06 -16.59
CA GLY A 324 -1.12 -30.16 -17.75
C GLY A 324 -1.44 -28.72 -17.36
N THR A 325 -2.63 -28.49 -16.87
CA THR A 325 -3.14 -27.15 -16.53
C THR A 325 -2.51 -26.60 -15.25
N ASP A 326 -2.27 -27.43 -14.25
CA ASP A 326 -1.71 -26.99 -12.96
C ASP A 326 -0.17 -26.99 -12.92
N TYR A 327 0.49 -27.03 -14.08
CA TYR A 327 1.94 -26.93 -14.12
C TYR A 327 2.42 -25.55 -13.71
N TRP A 328 3.27 -25.46 -12.69
CA TRP A 328 3.67 -24.22 -12.01
C TRP A 328 4.19 -23.12 -12.96
N ALA A 329 4.88 -23.49 -14.04
CA ALA A 329 5.48 -22.50 -14.94
C ALA A 329 4.44 -21.74 -15.80
N LEU A 330 3.18 -22.22 -15.84
CA LEU A 330 2.06 -21.52 -16.48
C LEU A 330 1.51 -20.39 -15.61
N TYR A 331 1.83 -20.37 -14.31
CA TYR A 331 1.34 -19.42 -13.30
C TYR A 331 2.39 -18.39 -12.89
N ARG A 332 3.44 -18.21 -13.68
CA ARG A 332 4.44 -17.18 -13.40
C ARG A 332 3.90 -15.80 -13.71
N GLN A 333 3.88 -14.93 -12.72
CA GLN A 333 3.31 -13.58 -12.73
C GLN A 333 4.40 -12.54 -12.93
N PRO A 334 4.62 -12.02 -14.17
CA PRO A 334 5.55 -10.93 -14.42
C PRO A 334 4.88 -9.58 -14.21
N GLU A 335 5.54 -8.67 -13.51
CA GLU A 335 5.07 -7.33 -13.23
C GLU A 335 6.18 -6.29 -13.40
N ARG A 336 5.81 -5.09 -13.85
CA ARG A 336 6.66 -3.89 -13.90
C ARG A 336 5.87 -2.70 -13.46
N ILE A 337 6.46 -1.87 -12.59
CA ILE A 337 5.83 -0.64 -12.16
C ILE A 337 6.88 0.46 -12.02
N ALA A 338 6.49 1.68 -12.35
CA ALA A 338 7.29 2.87 -12.15
C ALA A 338 6.43 3.96 -11.50
N TYR A 339 6.95 4.54 -10.42
CA TYR A 339 6.37 5.70 -9.76
C TYR A 339 7.34 6.88 -9.86
N LEU A 340 6.80 8.08 -10.06
CA LEU A 340 7.56 9.33 -10.09
C LEU A 340 6.76 10.42 -9.39
N ALA A 341 7.38 11.15 -8.46
CA ALA A 341 6.76 12.31 -7.84
C ALA A 341 7.78 13.43 -7.58
N ALA A 342 7.27 14.66 -7.50
CA ALA A 342 8.10 15.82 -7.19
C ALA A 342 7.50 16.66 -6.06
N PRO A 343 7.50 16.17 -4.79
CA PRO A 343 7.03 16.92 -3.66
C PRO A 343 7.81 18.22 -3.47
N ALA A 344 7.07 19.33 -3.41
CA ALA A 344 7.61 20.67 -3.26
C ALA A 344 6.94 21.42 -2.11
N ARG A 345 7.69 22.16 -1.33
CA ARG A 345 7.22 23.11 -0.33
C ARG A 345 7.86 24.47 -0.55
N PHE A 346 7.04 25.51 -0.65
CA PHE A 346 7.46 26.89 -0.84
C PHE A 346 6.96 27.74 0.33
N THR A 347 7.85 28.53 0.93
CA THR A 347 7.52 29.58 1.88
C THR A 347 7.23 30.85 1.09
N LEU A 348 5.95 31.18 0.92
CA LEU A 348 5.50 32.38 0.19
C LEU A 348 5.58 33.62 1.09
N ALA A 349 5.33 33.46 2.38
CA ALA A 349 5.52 34.43 3.45
C ALA A 349 5.79 33.65 4.75
N ASP A 350 6.19 34.35 5.84
CA ASP A 350 6.52 33.69 7.12
C ASP A 350 5.37 32.84 7.68
N ASN A 351 4.13 33.19 7.33
CA ASN A 351 2.91 32.52 7.76
C ASN A 351 2.11 31.86 6.61
N LEU A 352 2.69 31.78 5.41
CA LEU A 352 2.02 31.24 4.23
C LEU A 352 2.91 30.26 3.48
N HIS A 353 2.49 29.02 3.40
CA HIS A 353 3.22 27.94 2.76
C HIS A 353 2.39 27.28 1.68
N LEU A 354 3.01 26.99 0.56
CA LEU A 354 2.42 26.20 -0.53
C LEU A 354 3.14 24.87 -0.62
N LYS A 355 2.37 23.77 -0.59
CA LYS A 355 2.84 22.40 -0.90
C LYS A 355 2.23 22.00 -2.22
N VAL A 356 3.03 21.39 -3.09
CA VAL A 356 2.54 20.81 -4.35
C VAL A 356 3.28 19.51 -4.60
N THR A 357 2.53 18.43 -4.83
CA THR A 357 3.09 17.11 -5.15
C THR A 357 2.51 16.63 -6.48
N PRO A 358 3.13 16.96 -7.63
CA PRO A 358 2.82 16.30 -8.89
C PRO A 358 3.38 14.87 -8.89
N TYR A 359 2.66 13.94 -9.53
CA TYR A 359 3.06 12.54 -9.61
C TYR A 359 2.60 11.88 -10.90
N ALA A 360 3.25 10.77 -11.23
CA ALA A 360 2.89 9.88 -12.33
C ALA A 360 3.22 8.42 -11.96
N GLN A 361 2.43 7.49 -12.52
CA GLN A 361 2.62 6.05 -12.41
C GLN A 361 2.44 5.42 -13.78
N TRP A 362 3.22 4.38 -14.03
CA TRP A 362 2.99 3.42 -15.10
C TRP A 362 3.17 2.02 -14.54
N SER A 363 2.27 1.09 -14.91
CA SER A 363 2.39 -0.32 -14.56
C SER A 363 2.02 -1.22 -15.73
N TYR A 364 2.60 -2.40 -15.73
CA TYR A 364 2.26 -3.52 -16.58
C TYR A 364 2.38 -4.81 -15.78
N GLY A 365 1.35 -5.65 -15.83
CA GLY A 365 1.33 -6.95 -15.18
C GLY A 365 0.63 -8.02 -16.03
N ASN A 366 0.89 -9.27 -15.69
CA ASN A 366 0.18 -10.43 -16.25
C ASN A 366 -0.06 -11.45 -15.12
N ASP A 367 -1.32 -11.81 -14.91
CA ASP A 367 -1.75 -12.87 -14.00
C ASP A 367 -2.24 -14.08 -14.82
N PRO A 368 -1.37 -15.05 -15.11
CA PRO A 368 -1.70 -16.16 -15.97
C PRO A 368 -2.11 -17.42 -15.22
N SER A 369 -2.84 -18.30 -15.94
CA SER A 369 -3.20 -19.65 -15.49
C SER A 369 -3.14 -20.66 -16.63
N GLY A 370 -2.99 -21.93 -16.29
CA GLY A 370 -3.14 -23.03 -17.23
C GLY A 370 -4.61 -23.39 -17.45
N THR A 371 -4.98 -23.64 -18.71
CA THR A 371 -6.32 -24.13 -19.08
C THR A 371 -6.24 -25.02 -20.31
N THR A 372 -7.33 -25.65 -20.71
CA THR A 372 -7.42 -26.36 -21.99
C THR A 372 -8.15 -25.52 -23.04
N MET A 373 -7.94 -25.85 -24.32
CA MET A 373 -8.68 -25.20 -25.41
C MET A 373 -10.19 -25.44 -25.32
N GLY A 374 -10.61 -26.59 -24.78
CA GLY A 374 -12.02 -26.91 -24.54
C GLY A 374 -12.62 -26.05 -23.44
N ASP A 375 -11.98 -26.03 -22.25
CA ASP A 375 -12.47 -25.27 -21.08
C ASP A 375 -12.46 -23.76 -21.31
N SER A 376 -11.51 -23.26 -22.10
CA SER A 376 -11.45 -21.84 -22.50
C SER A 376 -12.46 -21.43 -23.56
N GLY A 377 -13.26 -22.36 -24.09
CA GLY A 377 -14.19 -22.09 -25.18
C GLY A 377 -13.56 -21.87 -26.57
N LEU A 378 -12.24 -21.98 -26.70
CA LEU A 378 -11.52 -21.75 -27.95
C LEU A 378 -11.87 -22.75 -29.06
N CYS A 379 -12.42 -23.92 -28.72
CA CYS A 379 -12.87 -24.96 -29.64
C CYS A 379 -14.30 -24.75 -30.15
N SER A 380 -15.03 -23.78 -29.63
CA SER A 380 -16.43 -23.57 -30.01
C SER A 380 -16.53 -23.17 -31.49
N GLY A 381 -17.21 -24.02 -32.29
CA GLY A 381 -17.47 -23.77 -33.72
C GLY A 381 -16.38 -24.26 -34.69
N THR A 382 -15.29 -24.86 -34.23
CA THR A 382 -14.21 -25.39 -35.07
C THR A 382 -14.23 -26.91 -35.13
N GLY A 383 -14.50 -27.49 -36.28
CA GLY A 383 -14.68 -28.92 -36.45
C GLY A 383 -13.43 -29.82 -36.31
N ASN A 384 -12.24 -29.27 -35.98
CA ASN A 384 -10.95 -29.95 -35.80
C ASN A 384 -10.09 -29.32 -34.70
N CYS A 385 -10.67 -29.09 -33.55
CA CYS A 385 -9.96 -28.57 -32.39
C CYS A 385 -9.59 -29.69 -31.42
N ASP A 386 -8.36 -29.66 -30.89
CA ASP A 386 -7.96 -30.54 -29.78
C ASP A 386 -8.38 -29.88 -28.45
N GLU A 387 -9.56 -30.26 -27.98
CA GLU A 387 -10.13 -29.72 -26.74
C GLU A 387 -9.22 -29.93 -25.52
N ASN A 388 -8.36 -30.94 -25.53
CA ASN A 388 -7.43 -31.24 -24.46
C ASN A 388 -6.07 -30.51 -24.56
N ALA A 389 -5.84 -29.78 -25.66
CA ALA A 389 -4.60 -29.05 -25.79
C ALA A 389 -4.48 -27.97 -24.72
N VAL A 390 -3.38 -28.02 -23.95
CA VAL A 390 -3.09 -27.05 -22.92
C VAL A 390 -2.69 -25.72 -23.53
N VAL A 391 -3.31 -24.65 -23.06
CA VAL A 391 -2.99 -23.26 -23.38
C VAL A 391 -2.80 -22.48 -22.08
N ARG A 392 -2.10 -21.38 -22.15
CA ARG A 392 -1.98 -20.43 -21.04
C ARG A 392 -2.99 -19.31 -21.27
N ALA A 393 -3.96 -19.20 -20.40
CA ALA A 393 -4.79 -18.01 -20.27
C ALA A 393 -3.98 -16.93 -19.58
N ASN A 394 -4.10 -15.68 -20.01
CA ASN A 394 -3.39 -14.55 -19.45
C ASN A 394 -4.41 -13.49 -19.05
N TRP A 395 -4.08 -12.72 -18.02
CA TRP A 395 -4.78 -11.51 -17.65
C TRP A 395 -3.77 -10.38 -17.60
N THR A 396 -3.67 -9.63 -18.69
CA THR A 396 -2.71 -8.54 -18.80
C THR A 396 -3.36 -7.23 -18.45
N GLN A 397 -2.69 -6.44 -17.60
CA GLN A 397 -3.10 -5.10 -17.20
C GLN A 397 -2.04 -4.08 -17.58
N THR A 398 -2.44 -2.96 -18.15
CA THR A 398 -1.59 -1.80 -18.41
C THR A 398 -2.27 -0.58 -17.83
N SER A 399 -1.61 0.09 -16.90
CA SER A 399 -2.20 1.23 -16.18
C SER A 399 -1.31 2.46 -16.26
N TYR A 400 -1.95 3.62 -16.36
CA TYR A 400 -1.32 4.94 -16.28
C TYR A 400 -2.07 5.80 -15.26
N ARG A 401 -1.33 6.53 -14.43
CA ARG A 401 -1.87 7.54 -13.54
C ARG A 401 -1.02 8.80 -13.60
N SER A 402 -1.65 9.96 -13.56
CA SER A 402 -0.97 11.23 -13.37
C SER A 402 -1.85 12.20 -12.63
N GLY A 403 -1.25 12.98 -11.74
CA GLY A 403 -2.02 13.91 -10.94
C GLY A 403 -1.15 14.88 -10.17
N PHE A 404 -1.77 15.68 -9.38
CA PHE A 404 -1.11 16.52 -8.40
C PHE A 404 -2.02 16.84 -7.21
N ASN A 405 -1.42 17.00 -6.06
CA ASN A 405 -2.06 17.52 -4.87
C ASN A 405 -1.40 18.85 -4.49
N ALA A 406 -2.20 19.92 -4.31
CA ALA A 406 -1.72 21.25 -3.95
C ALA A 406 -2.43 21.71 -2.68
N THR A 407 -1.66 22.13 -1.67
CA THR A 407 -2.16 22.60 -0.37
C THR A 407 -1.54 23.95 -0.03
N LEU A 408 -2.38 24.92 0.31
CA LEU A 408 -1.99 26.22 0.84
C LEU A 408 -2.26 26.23 2.35
N ASP A 409 -1.21 26.29 3.16
CA ASP A 409 -1.25 26.43 4.61
C ASP A 409 -1.06 27.90 4.99
N TRP A 410 -2.04 28.49 5.68
CA TRP A 410 -2.03 29.89 6.07
C TRP A 410 -2.26 30.07 7.56
N GLN A 411 -1.25 30.54 8.29
CA GLN A 411 -1.32 30.76 9.73
C GLN A 411 -1.79 32.20 10.03
N LEU A 412 -2.93 32.31 10.67
CA LEU A 412 -3.55 33.59 11.06
C LEU A 412 -3.85 33.61 12.57
N GLY A 413 -2.90 34.07 13.36
CA GLY A 413 -3.03 34.10 14.82
C GLY A 413 -3.18 32.70 15.42
N ASN A 414 -4.36 32.36 15.90
CA ASN A 414 -4.66 31.04 16.47
C ASN A 414 -5.28 30.06 15.45
N HIS A 415 -5.34 30.42 14.18
CA HIS A 415 -5.93 29.62 13.10
C HIS A 415 -4.84 29.17 12.14
N ASP A 416 -4.80 27.90 11.84
CA ASP A 416 -4.02 27.32 10.74
C ASP A 416 -5.01 26.88 9.65
N LEU A 417 -5.24 27.77 8.68
CA LEU A 417 -6.15 27.54 7.56
C LEU A 417 -5.49 26.70 6.50
N VAL A 418 -6.21 25.72 5.98
CA VAL A 418 -5.79 24.84 4.92
C VAL A 418 -6.76 24.95 3.76
N PHE A 419 -6.24 25.18 2.56
CA PHE A 419 -7.00 25.17 1.30
C PHE A 419 -6.28 24.25 0.35
N GLY A 420 -6.99 23.35 -0.33
CA GLY A 420 -6.32 22.49 -1.26
C GLY A 420 -7.18 21.99 -2.40
N TYR A 421 -6.47 21.49 -3.39
CA TYR A 421 -7.03 20.88 -4.58
C TYR A 421 -6.20 19.67 -4.99
N TRP A 422 -6.88 18.55 -5.19
CA TRP A 422 -6.30 17.32 -5.72
C TRP A 422 -6.95 17.00 -7.07
N TYR A 423 -6.09 16.72 -8.06
CA TYR A 423 -6.48 16.21 -9.37
C TYR A 423 -5.77 14.88 -9.63
N ASP A 424 -6.50 13.89 -10.10
CA ASP A 424 -5.99 12.58 -10.51
C ASP A 424 -6.65 12.16 -11.81
N TYR A 425 -5.85 11.66 -12.74
CA TYR A 425 -6.29 11.01 -13.97
C TYR A 425 -5.68 9.64 -14.02
N SER A 426 -6.49 8.63 -14.29
CA SER A 426 -6.04 7.27 -14.54
C SER A 426 -6.70 6.65 -15.76
N ASP A 427 -5.95 5.77 -16.42
CA ASP A 427 -6.32 5.02 -17.63
C ASP A 427 -5.84 3.59 -17.41
N ASP A 428 -6.78 2.65 -17.35
CA ASP A 428 -6.52 1.23 -17.14
C ASP A 428 -7.04 0.42 -18.31
N SER A 429 -6.24 -0.54 -18.77
CA SER A 429 -6.60 -1.44 -19.87
C SER A 429 -6.21 -2.87 -19.52
N GLU A 430 -7.18 -3.75 -19.52
CA GLU A 430 -7.02 -5.18 -19.26
C GLU A 430 -7.44 -6.01 -20.45
N HIS A 431 -6.69 -7.08 -20.73
CA HIS A 431 -6.95 -8.04 -21.79
C HIS A 431 -6.73 -9.47 -21.31
N GLN A 432 -7.51 -10.40 -21.85
CA GLN A 432 -7.45 -11.82 -21.53
C GLN A 432 -7.02 -12.68 -22.73
N PRO A 433 -5.80 -12.50 -23.25
CA PRO A 433 -5.31 -13.26 -24.40
C PRO A 433 -4.82 -14.66 -24.00
N PHE A 434 -4.76 -15.54 -24.99
CA PHE A 434 -4.22 -16.88 -24.82
C PHE A 434 -2.86 -17.03 -25.50
N THR A 435 -1.98 -17.85 -24.92
CA THR A 435 -0.70 -18.25 -25.52
C THR A 435 -0.60 -19.75 -25.63
N SER A 436 0.01 -20.23 -26.72
CA SER A 436 0.28 -21.66 -26.89
C SER A 436 1.34 -22.16 -25.92
N VAL A 437 1.20 -23.40 -25.50
CA VAL A 437 2.16 -24.11 -24.64
C VAL A 437 2.84 -25.19 -25.48
N ASN A 438 4.15 -25.27 -25.43
CA ASN A 438 4.90 -26.31 -26.16
C ASN A 438 4.91 -27.64 -25.44
N ALA A 439 5.46 -28.68 -26.05
CA ALA A 439 5.53 -30.02 -25.49
C ALA A 439 6.32 -30.13 -24.15
N GLN A 440 7.05 -29.12 -23.78
CA GLN A 440 7.79 -29.00 -22.50
C GLN A 440 7.03 -28.18 -21.44
N GLY A 441 5.82 -27.75 -21.71
CA GLY A 441 5.03 -26.92 -20.80
C GLY A 441 5.44 -25.44 -20.77
N THR A 442 6.20 -24.98 -21.76
CA THR A 442 6.67 -23.59 -21.78
C THR A 442 5.77 -22.74 -22.69
N ALA A 443 5.26 -21.64 -22.14
CA ALA A 443 4.63 -20.59 -22.95
C ALA A 443 5.68 -19.77 -23.70
N ALA A 444 5.35 -19.28 -24.89
CA ALA A 444 6.28 -18.57 -25.76
C ALA A 444 6.84 -17.28 -25.15
N ASP A 445 6.08 -16.61 -24.31
CA ASP A 445 6.45 -15.37 -23.62
C ASP A 445 5.66 -15.24 -22.31
N ILE A 446 6.35 -15.03 -21.21
CA ILE A 446 5.69 -14.85 -19.92
C ILE A 446 5.10 -13.44 -19.78
N TRP A 447 5.67 -12.45 -20.46
CA TRP A 447 5.22 -11.06 -20.40
C TRP A 447 3.98 -10.79 -21.26
N VAL A 448 3.83 -11.51 -22.36
CA VAL A 448 2.71 -11.31 -23.33
C VAL A 448 2.58 -9.85 -23.80
N ASP A 449 3.70 -9.14 -23.85
CA ASP A 449 3.77 -7.73 -24.25
C ASP A 449 3.71 -7.51 -25.78
N ARG A 450 3.53 -8.61 -26.55
CA ARG A 450 3.47 -8.58 -28.02
C ARG A 450 2.35 -9.47 -28.55
N ILE A 451 1.44 -8.90 -29.33
CA ILE A 451 0.36 -9.62 -30.03
C ILE A 451 0.86 -10.85 -30.81
N SER A 452 2.05 -10.76 -31.45
CA SER A 452 2.62 -11.88 -32.20
C SER A 452 3.00 -13.10 -31.35
N ARG A 453 2.91 -13.00 -30.03
CA ARG A 453 3.17 -14.09 -29.08
C ARG A 453 1.90 -14.72 -28.53
N THR A 454 0.73 -14.18 -28.86
CA THR A 454 -0.58 -14.69 -28.47
C THR A 454 -1.19 -15.55 -29.57
N LEU A 455 -2.26 -16.27 -29.26
CA LEU A 455 -3.06 -16.95 -30.27
C LEU A 455 -3.78 -15.91 -31.12
N LEU A 456 -3.71 -16.08 -32.46
CA LEU A 456 -4.33 -15.18 -33.41
C LEU A 456 -5.43 -15.87 -34.18
N GLN A 457 -6.48 -15.13 -34.50
CA GLN A 457 -7.51 -15.51 -35.47
C GLN A 457 -6.93 -15.53 -36.89
N PRO A 458 -7.58 -16.16 -37.87
CA PRO A 458 -7.10 -16.20 -39.25
C PRO A 458 -6.93 -14.83 -39.89
N ASP A 459 -7.62 -13.80 -39.43
CA ASP A 459 -7.49 -12.40 -39.86
C ASP A 459 -6.36 -11.64 -39.16
N GLY A 460 -5.61 -12.30 -38.24
CA GLY A 460 -4.49 -11.74 -37.51
C GLY A 460 -4.88 -10.98 -36.26
N GLN A 461 -6.17 -10.98 -35.87
CA GLN A 461 -6.63 -10.41 -34.60
C GLN A 461 -6.26 -11.34 -33.43
N GLN A 462 -6.00 -10.77 -32.26
CA GLN A 462 -5.76 -11.52 -31.04
C GLN A 462 -7.01 -12.30 -30.61
N VAL A 463 -6.83 -13.53 -30.18
CA VAL A 463 -7.89 -14.26 -29.49
C VAL A 463 -7.91 -13.79 -28.04
N ASP A 464 -8.98 -13.11 -27.65
CA ASP A 464 -9.15 -12.51 -26.33
C ASP A 464 -10.47 -12.99 -25.74
N ALA A 465 -10.44 -13.53 -24.50
CA ALA A 465 -11.66 -13.95 -23.82
C ALA A 465 -12.49 -12.77 -23.32
N GLY A 466 -11.82 -11.68 -22.99
CA GLY A 466 -12.45 -10.46 -22.52
C GLY A 466 -11.46 -9.32 -22.41
N SER A 467 -12.00 -8.11 -22.32
CA SER A 467 -11.19 -6.92 -22.08
C SER A 467 -11.97 -5.88 -21.29
N TYR A 468 -11.24 -5.10 -20.49
CA TYR A 468 -11.73 -3.92 -19.79
C TYR A 468 -10.89 -2.71 -20.19
N HIS A 469 -11.53 -1.56 -20.29
CA HIS A 469 -10.84 -0.29 -20.43
C HIS A 469 -11.62 0.75 -19.63
N MET A 470 -10.95 1.39 -18.66
CA MET A 470 -11.54 2.38 -17.79
C MET A 470 -10.69 3.64 -17.72
N ILE A 471 -11.35 4.78 -17.84
CA ILE A 471 -10.77 6.10 -17.56
C ILE A 471 -11.44 6.66 -16.32
N SER A 472 -10.63 7.13 -15.37
CA SER A 472 -11.11 7.80 -14.16
C SER A 472 -10.51 9.20 -14.06
N GLN A 473 -11.34 10.17 -13.68
CA GLN A 473 -10.93 11.54 -13.39
C GLN A 473 -11.45 11.96 -12.03
N THR A 474 -10.55 12.29 -11.14
CA THR A 474 -10.87 12.77 -9.79
C THR A 474 -10.52 14.24 -9.66
N ASN A 475 -11.46 15.00 -9.12
CA ASN A 475 -11.26 16.37 -8.66
C ASN A 475 -11.68 16.44 -7.19
N ALA A 476 -10.82 16.90 -6.30
CA ALA A 476 -11.20 17.10 -4.92
C ALA A 476 -10.79 18.49 -4.44
N LEU A 477 -11.72 19.17 -3.82
CA LEU A 477 -11.50 20.44 -3.12
C LEU A 477 -11.58 20.21 -1.63
N TYR A 478 -10.68 20.79 -0.86
CA TYR A 478 -10.73 20.70 0.58
C TYR A 478 -10.37 22.02 1.26
N ILE A 479 -10.99 22.21 2.41
CA ILE A 479 -10.78 23.35 3.29
C ILE A 479 -10.77 22.88 4.74
N GLY A 480 -9.90 23.44 5.54
CA GLY A 480 -9.81 23.15 6.98
C GLY A 480 -9.36 24.35 7.78
N ASP A 481 -9.68 24.30 9.07
CA ASP A 481 -9.19 25.26 10.07
C ASP A 481 -8.80 24.50 11.34
N ARG A 482 -7.53 24.59 11.69
CA ARG A 482 -7.00 24.08 12.95
C ARG A 482 -6.84 25.23 13.93
N MET A 483 -7.78 25.32 14.85
CA MET A 483 -7.88 26.38 15.83
C MET A 483 -7.15 26.02 17.13
N HIS A 484 -6.36 26.93 17.65
CA HIS A 484 -5.60 26.77 18.89
C HIS A 484 -6.14 27.67 19.99
N PHE A 485 -6.46 27.07 21.14
CA PHE A 485 -6.99 27.75 22.31
C PHE A 485 -6.19 27.39 23.58
N LEU A 486 -6.37 28.14 24.65
CA LEU A 486 -5.81 27.88 25.97
C LEU A 486 -4.27 27.70 25.94
N ASN A 487 -3.56 28.61 25.22
CA ASN A 487 -2.12 28.53 24.98
C ASN A 487 -1.71 27.20 24.34
N HIS A 488 -2.37 26.83 23.24
CA HIS A 488 -2.19 25.59 22.46
C HIS A 488 -2.47 24.27 23.20
N ARG A 489 -3.08 24.33 24.42
CA ARG A 489 -3.53 23.13 25.13
C ARG A 489 -4.76 22.49 24.49
N LEU A 490 -5.68 23.29 23.98
CA LEU A 490 -6.85 22.83 23.24
C LEU A 490 -6.66 23.14 21.75
N MET A 491 -6.83 22.14 20.92
CA MET A 491 -6.87 22.25 19.46
C MET A 491 -8.20 21.69 18.97
N VAL A 492 -8.86 22.41 18.07
CA VAL A 492 -10.05 21.98 17.35
C VAL A 492 -9.73 22.05 15.85
N ASP A 493 -9.82 20.94 15.17
CA ASP A 493 -9.56 20.77 13.74
C ASP A 493 -10.89 20.47 13.04
N VAL A 494 -11.34 21.35 12.16
CA VAL A 494 -12.58 21.20 11.37
C VAL A 494 -12.19 21.22 9.90
N GLY A 495 -12.67 20.24 9.17
CA GLY A 495 -12.35 20.14 7.74
C GLY A 495 -13.53 19.65 6.92
N PHE A 496 -13.49 19.98 5.66
CA PHE A 496 -14.43 19.49 4.65
C PHE A 496 -13.67 19.21 3.35
N LYS A 497 -13.93 18.06 2.76
CA LYS A 497 -13.41 17.67 1.45
C LYS A 497 -14.57 17.21 0.58
N GLU A 498 -14.65 17.71 -0.64
CA GLU A 498 -15.56 17.24 -1.67
C GLU A 498 -14.76 16.49 -2.72
N VAL A 499 -15.08 15.23 -2.94
CA VAL A 499 -14.45 14.39 -3.98
C VAL A 499 -15.46 14.19 -5.10
N MET A 500 -15.12 14.70 -6.27
CA MET A 500 -15.87 14.54 -7.51
C MET A 500 -15.14 13.56 -8.40
N LEU A 501 -15.77 12.44 -8.71
CA LEU A 501 -15.21 11.33 -9.49
C LEU A 501 -16.07 11.09 -10.73
N ASP A 502 -15.45 11.14 -11.90
CA ASP A 502 -16.02 10.70 -13.17
C ASP A 502 -15.28 9.47 -13.67
N ARG A 503 -16.01 8.41 -13.96
CA ARG A 503 -15.48 7.13 -14.47
C ARG A 503 -16.29 6.70 -15.68
N HIS A 504 -15.61 6.28 -16.73
CA HIS A 504 -16.26 5.72 -17.91
C HIS A 504 -15.33 4.73 -18.59
N GLY A 505 -15.93 3.75 -19.25
CA GLY A 505 -15.15 2.73 -19.92
C GLY A 505 -16.00 1.76 -20.71
N THR A 506 -15.33 0.73 -21.22
CA THR A 506 -15.92 -0.35 -21.99
C THR A 506 -15.39 -1.68 -21.51
N THR A 507 -16.24 -2.70 -21.55
CA THR A 507 -15.85 -4.11 -21.41
C THR A 507 -16.29 -4.87 -22.64
N THR A 508 -15.51 -5.87 -23.02
CA THR A 508 -15.86 -6.81 -24.09
C THR A 508 -15.85 -8.21 -23.51
N SER A 509 -16.95 -8.93 -23.67
CA SER A 509 -17.09 -10.35 -23.31
C SER A 509 -17.87 -11.05 -24.41
N ASP A 510 -17.45 -12.24 -24.83
CA ASP A 510 -18.07 -13.01 -25.91
C ASP A 510 -18.26 -12.18 -27.19
N SER A 511 -17.31 -11.31 -27.52
CA SER A 511 -17.37 -10.38 -28.67
C SER A 511 -18.47 -9.31 -28.59
N VAL A 512 -19.10 -9.14 -27.41
CA VAL A 512 -20.09 -8.09 -27.16
C VAL A 512 -19.44 -6.98 -26.33
N GLN A 513 -19.35 -5.79 -26.90
CA GLN A 513 -18.84 -4.62 -26.18
C GLN A 513 -19.99 -3.92 -25.43
N THR A 514 -19.78 -3.67 -24.17
CA THR A 514 -20.68 -2.90 -23.28
C THR A 514 -19.94 -1.68 -22.75
N ALA A 515 -20.60 -0.52 -22.76
CA ALA A 515 -20.08 0.69 -22.15
C ALA A 515 -20.79 0.99 -20.83
N ALA A 516 -20.04 1.46 -19.85
CA ALA A 516 -20.57 1.92 -18.57
C ALA A 516 -19.87 3.21 -18.11
N GLY A 517 -20.52 3.92 -17.19
CA GLY A 517 -19.94 5.10 -16.57
C GLY A 517 -20.65 5.44 -15.27
N SER A 518 -19.93 6.11 -14.40
CA SER A 518 -20.44 6.64 -13.13
C SER A 518 -19.88 8.03 -12.87
N ASN A 519 -20.73 8.88 -12.33
CA ASN A 519 -20.34 10.21 -11.88
C ASN A 519 -20.84 10.40 -10.45
N SER A 520 -19.95 10.73 -9.53
CA SER A 520 -20.28 10.85 -8.12
C SER A 520 -19.60 12.07 -7.49
N ALA A 521 -20.29 12.66 -6.51
CA ALA A 521 -19.74 13.68 -5.63
C ALA A 521 -19.94 13.22 -4.19
N THR A 522 -18.86 13.19 -3.42
CA THR A 522 -18.84 12.62 -2.08
C THR A 522 -18.34 13.66 -1.08
N PRO A 523 -19.24 14.24 -0.25
CA PRO A 523 -18.88 15.17 0.81
C PRO A 523 -18.29 14.44 2.02
N LEU A 524 -17.13 14.89 2.50
CA LEU A 524 -16.38 14.28 3.60
C LEU A 524 -16.12 15.32 4.70
N PRO A 525 -17.11 15.64 5.55
CA PRO A 525 -16.90 16.46 6.74
C PRO A 525 -16.08 15.71 7.79
N ARG A 526 -15.30 16.48 8.56
CA ARG A 526 -14.53 15.97 9.69
C ARG A 526 -14.41 16.98 10.80
N ILE A 527 -14.30 16.49 12.04
CA ILE A 527 -13.95 17.29 13.20
C ILE A 527 -13.06 16.47 14.12
N ALA A 528 -12.01 17.08 14.65
CA ALA A 528 -11.17 16.47 15.64
C ALA A 528 -10.83 17.47 16.76
N ILE A 529 -10.74 16.99 17.98
CA ILE A 529 -10.44 17.78 19.16
C ILE A 529 -9.31 17.12 19.91
N ARG A 530 -8.31 17.91 20.27
CA ARG A 530 -7.20 17.46 21.13
C ARG A 530 -7.10 18.38 22.34
N TYR A 531 -7.01 17.77 23.53
CA TYR A 531 -6.78 18.50 24.76
C TYR A 531 -5.57 17.95 25.52
N ARG A 532 -4.53 18.74 25.66
CA ARG A 532 -3.36 18.47 26.49
C ARG A 532 -3.69 18.80 27.95
N ILE A 533 -4.03 17.80 28.75
CA ILE A 533 -4.28 17.94 30.19
C ILE A 533 -3.00 18.42 30.90
N SER A 534 -1.86 17.86 30.49
CA SER A 534 -0.50 18.24 30.91
C SER A 534 0.50 17.93 29.80
N PRO A 535 1.80 18.28 29.91
CA PRO A 535 2.82 17.87 28.94
C PRO A 535 2.93 16.36 28.72
N ARG A 536 2.47 15.55 29.67
CA ARG A 536 2.53 14.08 29.62
C ARG A 536 1.21 13.42 29.28
N HIS A 537 0.09 14.11 29.38
CA HIS A 537 -1.26 13.53 29.27
C HIS A 537 -2.08 14.29 28.23
N MET A 538 -2.60 13.58 27.26
CA MET A 538 -3.41 14.11 26.17
C MET A 538 -4.63 13.22 25.96
N VAL A 539 -5.78 13.85 25.69
CA VAL A 539 -6.98 13.18 25.20
C VAL A 539 -7.35 13.75 23.86
N PHE A 540 -7.95 12.94 23.01
CA PHE A 540 -8.48 13.39 21.73
C PHE A 540 -9.81 12.72 21.43
N PHE A 541 -10.61 13.43 20.64
CA PHE A 541 -11.82 12.92 20.01
C PHE A 541 -11.73 13.24 18.51
N ASN A 542 -12.14 12.31 17.67
CA ASN A 542 -12.15 12.47 16.22
C ASN A 542 -13.42 11.85 15.66
N THR A 543 -14.09 12.56 14.76
CA THR A 543 -15.10 11.99 13.88
C THR A 543 -14.80 12.39 12.45
N THR A 544 -14.74 11.40 11.58
CA THR A 544 -14.32 11.57 10.18
C THR A 544 -15.20 10.74 9.28
N THR A 545 -15.56 11.29 8.14
CA THR A 545 -16.20 10.54 7.07
C THR A 545 -15.16 10.14 6.04
N ASN A 546 -15.29 8.92 5.52
CA ASN A 546 -14.47 8.40 4.44
C ASN A 546 -15.36 7.66 3.44
N PHE A 547 -14.82 7.34 2.28
CA PHE A 547 -15.52 6.58 1.27
C PHE A 547 -14.58 5.61 0.54
N ARG A 548 -15.19 4.66 -0.15
CA ARG A 548 -14.55 3.80 -1.15
C ARG A 548 -15.42 3.82 -2.40
N THR A 549 -14.81 3.93 -3.56
CA THR A 549 -15.51 3.77 -4.84
C THR A 549 -15.46 2.30 -5.27
N PRO A 550 -16.51 1.78 -5.93
CA PRO A 550 -16.50 0.42 -6.48
C PRO A 550 -15.32 0.18 -7.42
N ASP A 551 -14.82 -1.05 -7.47
CA ASP A 551 -13.76 -1.46 -8.38
C ASP A 551 -14.17 -1.37 -9.86
N GLU A 552 -13.25 -1.70 -10.78
CA GLU A 552 -13.53 -1.65 -12.21
C GLU A 552 -14.60 -2.65 -12.64
N THR A 553 -14.53 -3.88 -12.12
CA THR A 553 -15.49 -4.92 -12.48
C THR A 553 -16.92 -4.57 -12.05
N ALA A 554 -17.06 -3.94 -10.90
CA ALA A 554 -18.32 -3.45 -10.38
C ALA A 554 -18.91 -2.27 -11.20
N LEU A 555 -18.09 -1.50 -11.90
CA LEU A 555 -18.56 -0.44 -12.79
C LEU A 555 -19.34 -1.03 -13.98
N PHE A 556 -18.90 -2.15 -14.52
CA PHE A 556 -19.53 -2.82 -15.68
C PHE A 556 -20.69 -3.74 -15.30
N GLY A 557 -21.06 -3.77 -14.05
CA GLY A 557 -22.15 -4.55 -13.53
C GLY A 557 -21.65 -5.81 -12.83
N GLY A 558 -21.35 -5.68 -11.54
CA GLY A 558 -21.19 -6.84 -10.69
C GLY A 558 -22.38 -7.77 -10.84
N VAL A 559 -22.13 -9.06 -11.03
CA VAL A 559 -23.19 -10.05 -11.16
C VAL A 559 -23.94 -10.11 -9.83
N THR A 560 -25.18 -9.64 -9.81
CA THR A 560 -26.06 -9.95 -8.68
C THR A 560 -26.43 -11.42 -8.74
N ALA A 561 -26.69 -12.02 -7.58
CA ALA A 561 -27.21 -13.37 -7.46
C ALA A 561 -28.50 -13.65 -8.30
N SER A 562 -29.15 -12.60 -8.76
CA SER A 562 -30.33 -12.70 -9.67
C SER A 562 -29.95 -12.52 -11.15
N GLY A 563 -28.66 -12.40 -11.51
CA GLY A 563 -28.22 -12.16 -12.88
C GLY A 563 -28.51 -10.75 -13.40
N VAL A 564 -28.96 -9.83 -12.54
CA VAL A 564 -29.22 -8.44 -12.91
C VAL A 564 -28.00 -7.62 -12.51
N ALA A 565 -27.28 -7.09 -13.48
CA ALA A 565 -26.21 -6.12 -13.26
C ALA A 565 -26.78 -4.88 -12.55
N THR A 566 -26.34 -4.63 -11.32
CA THR A 566 -26.65 -3.38 -10.60
C THR A 566 -25.36 -2.60 -10.43
N GLN A 567 -25.38 -1.36 -10.89
CA GLN A 567 -24.27 -0.44 -10.61
C GLN A 567 -24.17 -0.23 -9.10
N LEU A 568 -23.02 -0.56 -8.51
CA LEU A 568 -22.77 -0.37 -7.11
C LEU A 568 -22.63 1.13 -6.78
N LYS A 569 -23.03 1.49 -5.56
CA LYS A 569 -22.84 2.83 -5.03
C LYS A 569 -21.53 2.88 -4.23
N ASN A 570 -20.94 4.06 -4.13
CA ASN A 570 -19.83 4.26 -3.22
C ASN A 570 -20.17 3.75 -1.81
N GLU A 571 -19.25 3.02 -1.22
CA GLU A 571 -19.24 2.71 0.20
C GLU A 571 -18.94 4.00 0.97
N TYR A 572 -19.62 4.22 2.06
CA TYR A 572 -19.45 5.40 2.91
C TYR A 572 -19.27 4.98 4.36
N SER A 573 -18.32 5.58 5.05
CA SER A 573 -18.09 5.30 6.46
C SER A 573 -18.09 6.57 7.31
N VAL A 574 -18.61 6.44 8.53
CA VAL A 574 -18.45 7.40 9.60
C VAL A 574 -17.65 6.75 10.69
N SER A 575 -16.51 7.33 11.03
CA SER A 575 -15.63 6.86 12.10
C SER A 575 -15.67 7.81 13.28
N GLU A 576 -15.71 7.26 14.50
CA GLU A 576 -15.63 7.98 15.76
C GLU A 576 -14.54 7.36 16.62
N GLU A 577 -13.65 8.19 17.16
CA GLU A 577 -12.54 7.77 18.02
C GLU A 577 -12.46 8.63 19.26
N LEU A 578 -12.24 7.99 20.42
CA LEU A 578 -11.89 8.64 21.66
C LEU A 578 -10.58 8.03 22.17
N GLY A 579 -9.54 8.86 22.25
CA GLY A 579 -8.22 8.36 22.61
C GLY A 579 -7.59 9.11 23.78
N TYR A 580 -6.71 8.38 24.47
CA TYR A 580 -5.84 8.90 25.52
C TYR A 580 -4.39 8.54 25.19
N ARG A 581 -3.48 9.51 25.32
CA ARG A 581 -2.04 9.30 25.16
C ARG A 581 -1.27 9.73 26.39
N TYR A 582 -0.28 8.92 26.73
CA TYR A 582 0.67 9.17 27.81
C TYR A 582 2.09 9.27 27.25
N ASN A 583 2.79 10.35 27.57
CA ASN A 583 4.19 10.58 27.21
C ASN A 583 5.01 10.82 28.48
N GLY A 584 5.43 9.74 29.13
CA GLY A 584 6.28 9.78 30.32
C GLY A 584 7.77 9.70 29.99
N ASP A 585 8.60 9.82 31.03
CA ASP A 585 10.06 9.77 30.87
C ASP A 585 10.56 8.37 30.48
N LEU A 586 9.86 7.31 30.91
CA LEU A 586 10.21 5.93 30.66
C LEU A 586 9.21 5.22 29.73
N ILE A 587 7.92 5.47 29.92
CA ILE A 587 6.83 4.78 29.19
C ILE A 587 6.09 5.80 28.35
N ILE A 588 5.77 5.41 27.11
CA ILE A 588 4.80 6.07 26.26
C ILE A 588 3.72 5.09 25.87
N GLY A 589 2.51 5.57 25.62
CA GLY A 589 1.43 4.69 25.22
C GLY A 589 0.19 5.42 24.78
N SER A 590 -0.67 4.70 24.08
CA SER A 590 -1.98 5.14 23.64
C SER A 590 -3.04 4.09 23.91
N LEU A 591 -4.26 4.58 24.17
CA LEU A 591 -5.48 3.80 24.26
C LEU A 591 -6.52 4.51 23.41
N THR A 592 -7.13 3.81 22.44
CA THR A 592 -8.18 4.35 21.57
C THR A 592 -9.41 3.45 21.64
N LEU A 593 -10.56 4.05 21.90
CA LEU A 593 -11.88 3.47 21.69
C LEU A 593 -12.37 3.92 20.32
N PHE A 594 -12.89 3.02 19.50
CA PHE A 594 -13.38 3.36 18.17
C PHE A 594 -14.75 2.75 17.87
N ASN A 595 -15.50 3.45 17.01
CA ASN A 595 -16.76 2.99 16.42
C ASN A 595 -16.79 3.44 14.95
N TYR A 596 -17.04 2.50 14.04
CA TYR A 596 -17.19 2.77 12.60
C TYR A 596 -18.49 2.18 12.10
N ASP A 597 -19.25 3.00 11.39
CA ASP A 597 -20.49 2.62 10.74
C ASP A 597 -20.30 2.75 9.21
N PHE A 598 -20.48 1.64 8.50
CA PHE A 598 -20.36 1.55 7.04
C PHE A 598 -21.73 1.37 6.39
N THR A 599 -21.93 2.03 5.26
CA THR A 599 -23.10 1.87 4.40
C THR A 599 -22.68 1.51 2.98
N ASN A 600 -23.50 0.73 2.27
CA ASN A 600 -23.18 0.19 0.96
C ASN A 600 -21.86 -0.60 0.93
N ARG A 601 -21.62 -1.40 1.97
CA ARG A 601 -20.40 -2.20 2.10
C ARG A 601 -20.16 -3.02 0.85
N GLU A 602 -19.06 -2.81 0.18
CA GLU A 602 -18.65 -3.58 -0.97
C GLU A 602 -17.99 -4.87 -0.52
N ILE A 603 -18.49 -5.99 -1.02
CA ILE A 603 -18.04 -7.33 -0.63
C ILE A 603 -17.64 -8.07 -1.89
N GLN A 604 -16.37 -8.46 -1.97
CA GLN A 604 -15.90 -9.45 -2.94
C GLN A 604 -16.16 -10.85 -2.38
N THR A 605 -16.82 -11.69 -3.15
CA THR A 605 -17.16 -13.05 -2.74
C THR A 605 -17.32 -13.94 -3.96
N GLN A 606 -17.25 -15.24 -3.76
CA GLN A 606 -17.50 -16.21 -4.80
C GLN A 606 -18.96 -16.65 -4.76
N ILE A 607 -19.66 -16.51 -5.89
CA ILE A 607 -21.03 -17.03 -6.10
C ILE A 607 -20.96 -18.16 -7.13
N GLY A 608 -20.99 -19.39 -6.66
CA GLY A 608 -20.72 -20.57 -7.50
C GLY A 608 -19.25 -20.64 -7.91
N GLN A 609 -18.96 -20.54 -9.20
CA GLN A 609 -17.58 -20.51 -9.74
C GLN A 609 -17.16 -19.11 -10.19
N VAL A 610 -17.97 -18.08 -9.93
CA VAL A 610 -17.74 -16.70 -10.38
C VAL A 610 -17.43 -15.81 -9.20
N GLU A 611 -16.29 -15.15 -9.23
CA GLU A 611 -15.97 -14.05 -8.32
C GLU A 611 -16.90 -12.88 -8.63
N SER A 612 -17.50 -12.31 -7.60
CA SER A 612 -18.52 -11.28 -7.75
C SER A 612 -18.40 -10.23 -6.68
N THR A 613 -18.53 -8.97 -7.07
CA THR A 613 -18.63 -7.85 -6.16
C THR A 613 -20.09 -7.51 -5.92
N ILE A 614 -20.51 -7.51 -4.65
CA ILE A 614 -21.91 -7.26 -4.25
C ILE A 614 -22.02 -6.18 -3.20
N ASN A 615 -23.18 -5.52 -3.10
CA ASN A 615 -23.49 -4.63 -2.00
C ASN A 615 -24.00 -5.45 -0.79
N GLY A 616 -23.16 -5.56 0.23
CA GLY A 616 -23.46 -6.26 1.48
C GLY A 616 -24.24 -5.44 2.51
N GLY A 617 -24.67 -4.21 2.14
CA GLY A 617 -25.45 -3.34 3.03
C GLY A 617 -24.59 -2.63 4.07
N GLY A 618 -24.92 -2.75 5.35
CA GLY A 618 -24.20 -2.10 6.45
C GLY A 618 -23.27 -3.03 7.21
N GLN A 619 -22.25 -2.46 7.82
CA GLN A 619 -21.33 -3.09 8.77
C GLN A 619 -20.99 -2.11 9.89
N THR A 620 -20.93 -2.58 11.13
CA THR A 620 -20.43 -1.81 12.25
C THR A 620 -19.18 -2.48 12.84
N SER A 621 -18.10 -1.71 13.02
CA SER A 621 -16.85 -2.16 13.64
C SER A 621 -16.56 -1.32 14.89
N ARG A 622 -16.49 -1.97 16.07
CA ARG A 622 -16.24 -1.32 17.37
C ARG A 622 -15.11 -2.00 18.09
N GLY A 623 -14.32 -1.22 18.81
CA GLY A 623 -13.23 -1.86 19.53
C GLY A 623 -12.38 -0.95 20.37
N VAL A 624 -11.26 -1.54 20.80
CA VAL A 624 -10.25 -0.90 21.63
C VAL A 624 -8.87 -1.26 21.11
N ASP A 625 -8.07 -0.23 20.83
CA ASP A 625 -6.64 -0.36 20.53
C ASP A 625 -5.81 0.09 21.73
N VAL A 626 -4.78 -0.68 22.04
CA VAL A 626 -3.79 -0.37 23.07
C VAL A 626 -2.39 -0.47 22.46
N GLU A 627 -1.56 0.51 22.75
CA GLU A 627 -0.16 0.51 22.34
C GLU A 627 0.70 1.08 23.46
N ILE A 628 1.75 0.37 23.87
CA ILE A 628 2.65 0.76 24.97
C ILE A 628 4.08 0.45 24.57
N GLY A 629 4.96 1.44 24.68
CA GLY A 629 6.39 1.26 24.47
C GLY A 629 7.20 1.88 25.60
N MET A 630 8.33 1.29 25.87
CA MET A 630 9.28 1.82 26.83
C MET A 630 10.47 2.47 26.12
N ARG A 631 10.90 3.62 26.62
CA ARG A 631 12.19 4.20 26.22
C ARG A 631 13.31 3.26 26.67
N PRO A 632 14.44 3.19 25.95
CA PRO A 632 15.51 2.28 26.31
C PRO A 632 15.95 2.41 27.76
N TRP A 633 15.86 1.28 28.47
CA TRP A 633 16.31 1.14 29.86
C TRP A 633 17.31 -0.01 29.91
N HIS A 634 18.55 0.28 30.30
CA HIS A 634 19.65 -0.68 30.19
C HIS A 634 19.74 -1.36 28.81
N HIS A 635 19.61 -0.58 27.72
CA HIS A 635 19.61 -1.02 26.33
C HIS A 635 18.40 -1.84 25.88
N PHE A 636 17.45 -2.15 26.76
CA PHE A 636 16.20 -2.83 26.43
C PHE A 636 15.05 -1.83 26.19
N ALA A 637 14.28 -2.06 25.14
CA ALA A 637 13.11 -1.27 24.80
C ALA A 637 11.90 -2.20 24.51
N PRO A 638 11.11 -2.56 25.54
CA PRO A 638 9.90 -3.36 25.40
C PRO A 638 8.79 -2.61 24.65
N TYR A 639 7.99 -3.38 23.93
CA TYR A 639 6.78 -2.93 23.22
C TYR A 639 5.65 -3.93 23.43
N LEU A 640 4.42 -3.42 23.54
CA LEU A 640 3.19 -4.20 23.60
C LEU A 640 2.11 -3.48 22.78
N SER A 641 1.35 -4.22 22.02
CA SER A 641 0.15 -3.74 21.33
C SER A 641 -0.97 -4.77 21.42
N GLY A 642 -2.19 -4.31 21.23
CA GLY A 642 -3.35 -5.19 21.14
C GLY A 642 -4.58 -4.48 20.63
N GLU A 643 -5.44 -5.26 20.00
CA GLU A 643 -6.76 -4.86 19.55
C GLU A 643 -7.80 -5.85 20.06
N TYR A 644 -8.91 -5.32 20.56
CA TYR A 644 -10.16 -6.05 20.69
C TYR A 644 -11.17 -5.49 19.71
N LEU A 645 -11.63 -6.33 18.78
CA LEU A 645 -12.52 -5.94 17.69
C LEU A 645 -13.86 -6.70 17.79
N HIS A 646 -14.96 -5.95 17.66
CA HIS A 646 -16.30 -6.48 17.45
C HIS A 646 -16.88 -5.87 16.17
N ALA A 647 -16.72 -6.60 15.06
CA ALA A 647 -17.23 -6.23 13.74
C ALA A 647 -18.46 -7.07 13.40
N THR A 648 -19.58 -6.43 13.06
CA THR A 648 -20.86 -7.07 12.78
C THR A 648 -21.43 -6.60 11.43
N ILE A 649 -22.04 -7.54 10.71
CA ILE A 649 -22.81 -7.27 9.50
C ILE A 649 -24.19 -6.79 9.93
N ASP A 650 -24.66 -5.66 9.43
CA ASP A 650 -25.92 -5.03 9.85
C ASP A 650 -27.08 -5.30 8.89
N SER A 651 -26.81 -6.00 7.79
CA SER A 651 -27.79 -6.31 6.73
C SER A 651 -27.77 -7.78 6.37
N ASP A 652 -28.89 -8.27 5.83
CA ASP A 652 -28.92 -9.55 5.13
C ASP A 652 -28.28 -9.37 3.74
N ILE A 653 -27.53 -10.36 3.26
CA ILE A 653 -26.76 -10.32 2.02
C ILE A 653 -27.51 -11.09 0.91
N PRO A 654 -27.59 -10.56 -0.31
CA PRO A 654 -28.19 -11.27 -1.44
C PRO A 654 -27.34 -12.48 -1.87
N SER A 655 -28.00 -13.56 -2.28
CA SER A 655 -27.39 -14.77 -2.85
C SER A 655 -28.22 -15.29 -4.02
N SER A 656 -27.69 -16.28 -4.74
CA SER A 656 -28.44 -16.96 -5.84
C SER A 656 -29.75 -17.61 -5.39
N SER A 657 -29.84 -17.97 -4.11
CA SER A 657 -31.05 -18.62 -3.52
C SER A 657 -31.97 -17.65 -2.77
N GLY A 658 -31.66 -16.34 -2.77
CA GLY A 658 -32.41 -15.30 -2.06
C GLY A 658 -31.54 -14.57 -1.00
N MET A 659 -32.20 -13.92 -0.04
CA MET A 659 -31.47 -13.20 1.03
C MET A 659 -30.97 -14.17 2.09
N LEU A 660 -29.68 -14.12 2.39
CA LEU A 660 -29.04 -14.85 3.50
C LEU A 660 -29.18 -14.05 4.79
N ALA A 661 -29.53 -14.72 5.88
CA ALA A 661 -29.69 -14.12 7.20
C ALA A 661 -28.33 -13.82 7.85
N THR A 662 -27.62 -12.85 7.32
CA THR A 662 -26.27 -12.45 7.77
C THR A 662 -26.28 -11.33 8.80
N ARG A 663 -27.42 -10.67 8.99
CA ARG A 663 -27.55 -9.62 10.00
C ARG A 663 -27.17 -10.11 11.40
N GLY A 664 -26.28 -9.38 12.07
CA GLY A 664 -25.75 -9.72 13.40
C GLY A 664 -24.65 -10.76 13.38
N LYS A 665 -24.24 -11.27 12.21
CA LYS A 665 -23.05 -12.12 12.08
C LYS A 665 -21.78 -11.29 12.20
N THR A 666 -20.70 -11.94 12.63
CA THR A 666 -19.38 -11.33 12.65
C THR A 666 -18.90 -11.13 11.20
N ALA A 667 -18.31 -9.97 10.91
CA ALA A 667 -17.69 -9.70 9.62
C ALA A 667 -16.55 -10.69 9.35
N VAL A 668 -16.36 -11.07 8.09
CA VAL A 668 -15.26 -11.96 7.69
C VAL A 668 -13.90 -11.28 7.90
N GLU A 669 -12.82 -12.06 8.03
CA GLU A 669 -11.46 -11.56 8.20
C GLU A 669 -11.27 -10.58 9.37
N SER A 670 -12.13 -10.69 10.39
CA SER A 670 -12.16 -9.81 11.56
C SER A 670 -11.84 -10.60 12.82
N PRO A 671 -10.55 -10.79 13.16
CA PRO A 671 -10.17 -11.47 14.40
C PRO A 671 -10.61 -10.65 15.61
N THR A 672 -11.30 -11.29 16.55
CA THR A 672 -11.83 -10.59 17.74
C THR A 672 -10.72 -10.07 18.66
N LEU A 673 -9.56 -10.72 18.67
CA LEU A 673 -8.42 -10.35 19.50
C LEU A 673 -7.13 -10.49 18.70
N GLN A 674 -6.32 -9.46 18.71
CA GLN A 674 -4.94 -9.47 18.25
C GLN A 674 -4.04 -8.92 19.34
N ALA A 675 -2.84 -9.47 19.48
CA ALA A 675 -1.88 -8.99 20.47
C ALA A 675 -0.44 -9.21 19.98
N SER A 676 0.40 -8.21 20.20
CA SER A 676 1.82 -8.30 19.87
C SER A 676 2.67 -7.91 21.07
N ALA A 677 3.82 -8.56 21.21
CA ALA A 677 4.87 -8.19 22.15
C ALA A 677 6.21 -8.15 21.41
N GLY A 678 6.99 -7.12 21.69
CA GLY A 678 8.33 -6.94 21.14
C GLY A 678 9.33 -6.58 22.23
N LEU A 679 10.56 -7.07 22.11
CA LEU A 679 11.67 -6.68 22.97
C LEU A 679 12.89 -6.39 22.10
N SER A 680 13.27 -5.12 22.02
CA SER A 680 14.48 -4.68 21.34
C SER A 680 15.62 -4.52 22.34
N TYR A 681 16.83 -4.89 21.94
CA TYR A 681 18.08 -4.65 22.63
C TYR A 681 19.09 -4.02 21.66
N ASP A 682 19.83 -2.99 22.12
CA ASP A 682 20.91 -2.39 21.34
C ASP A 682 21.88 -1.66 22.29
N ASP A 683 23.10 -2.14 22.41
CA ASP A 683 24.17 -1.54 23.23
C ASP A 683 25.23 -0.80 22.39
N GLY A 684 25.00 -0.72 21.07
CA GLY A 684 25.92 -0.13 20.11
C GLY A 684 26.69 -1.19 19.30
N HIS A 685 27.01 -2.33 19.88
CA HIS A 685 27.68 -3.43 19.23
C HIS A 685 26.75 -4.63 19.02
N ILE A 686 26.17 -5.14 20.09
CA ILE A 686 25.19 -6.23 20.01
C ILE A 686 23.80 -5.60 19.89
N PHE A 687 23.04 -6.04 18.93
CA PHE A 687 21.66 -5.62 18.78
C PHE A 687 20.76 -6.80 18.41
N GLY A 688 19.48 -6.63 18.65
CA GLY A 688 18.50 -7.64 18.28
C GLY A 688 17.08 -7.24 18.64
N MET A 689 16.17 -8.10 18.23
CA MET A 689 14.76 -7.96 18.54
C MET A 689 14.08 -9.33 18.56
N ALA A 690 13.30 -9.59 19.59
CA ALA A 690 12.36 -10.69 19.62
C ALA A 690 10.93 -10.15 19.58
N SER A 691 10.07 -10.76 18.77
CA SER A 691 8.66 -10.41 18.71
C SER A 691 7.78 -11.64 18.64
N VAL A 692 6.56 -11.51 19.18
CA VAL A 692 5.49 -12.50 19.12
C VAL A 692 4.22 -11.79 18.72
N HIS A 693 3.48 -12.38 17.80
CA HIS A 693 2.19 -11.90 17.35
C HIS A 693 1.14 -13.01 17.44
N TYR A 694 0.01 -12.72 18.07
CA TYR A 694 -1.16 -13.59 18.18
C TYR A 694 -2.30 -13.00 17.35
N THR A 695 -2.85 -13.80 16.42
CA THR A 695 -4.08 -13.52 15.69
C THR A 695 -5.16 -14.50 16.14
N GLY A 696 -6.27 -13.97 16.64
CA GLY A 696 -7.43 -14.75 17.07
C GLY A 696 -8.19 -15.37 15.88
N ARG A 697 -9.16 -16.22 16.23
CA ARG A 697 -10.02 -16.84 15.21
C ARG A 697 -10.81 -15.80 14.45
N GLN A 698 -10.97 -16.05 13.14
CA GLN A 698 -11.75 -15.21 12.24
C GLN A 698 -12.64 -16.07 11.34
N TYR A 699 -13.79 -15.52 10.93
CA TYR A 699 -14.68 -16.21 10.01
C TYR A 699 -14.24 -16.02 8.56
N SER A 700 -14.43 -17.06 7.76
CA SER A 700 -14.15 -17.09 6.33
C SER A 700 -15.42 -17.07 5.49
N THR A 701 -16.58 -17.14 6.13
CA THR A 701 -17.89 -17.12 5.48
C THR A 701 -18.80 -16.07 6.11
N PHE A 702 -19.63 -15.43 5.28
CA PHE A 702 -20.59 -14.42 5.76
C PHE A 702 -21.69 -15.02 6.65
N MET A 703 -22.01 -16.30 6.49
CA MET A 703 -22.93 -17.03 7.37
C MET A 703 -22.30 -17.46 8.69
N ASN A 704 -20.98 -17.27 8.88
CA ASN A 704 -20.20 -17.70 10.06
C ASN A 704 -20.24 -19.22 10.32
N ASP A 705 -20.42 -20.04 9.30
CA ASP A 705 -20.45 -21.49 9.37
C ASP A 705 -19.09 -22.16 9.10
N GLU A 706 -18.06 -21.37 8.68
CA GLU A 706 -16.66 -21.77 8.61
C GLU A 706 -15.76 -20.67 9.16
N ARG A 707 -14.62 -21.07 9.73
CA ARG A 707 -13.65 -20.13 10.32
C ARG A 707 -12.22 -20.64 10.25
N MET A 708 -11.30 -19.73 10.11
CA MET A 708 -9.86 -19.94 10.22
C MET A 708 -9.46 -20.07 11.70
N PRO A 709 -8.58 -21.04 12.05
CA PRO A 709 -8.04 -21.16 13.42
C PRO A 709 -7.20 -19.94 13.83
N ASP A 710 -7.08 -19.72 15.13
CA ASP A 710 -6.10 -18.81 15.71
C ASP A 710 -4.67 -19.34 15.52
N HIS A 711 -3.71 -18.41 15.49
CA HIS A 711 -2.30 -18.76 15.40
C HIS A 711 -1.42 -17.76 16.15
N THR A 712 -0.18 -18.20 16.47
CA THR A 712 0.84 -17.36 17.10
C THR A 712 2.15 -17.54 16.37
N THR A 713 2.75 -16.47 15.90
CA THR A 713 4.05 -16.47 15.24
C THR A 713 5.07 -15.73 16.09
N GLY A 714 6.32 -16.14 16.02
CA GLY A 714 7.43 -15.47 16.70
C GLY A 714 8.59 -15.25 15.75
N ASN A 715 9.17 -14.04 15.81
CA ASN A 715 10.33 -13.66 15.02
C ASN A 715 11.50 -13.24 15.92
N LEU A 716 12.72 -13.49 15.48
CA LEU A 716 13.94 -13.12 16.20
C LEU A 716 14.96 -12.55 15.24
N ALA A 717 15.52 -11.39 15.59
CA ALA A 717 16.69 -10.83 14.94
C ALA A 717 17.84 -10.73 15.95
N ILE A 718 19.04 -11.13 15.56
CA ILE A 718 20.27 -10.98 16.35
C ILE A 718 21.35 -10.47 15.43
N GLY A 719 22.10 -9.45 15.88
CA GLY A 719 23.17 -8.88 15.07
C GLY A 719 24.34 -8.36 15.91
N TYR A 720 25.45 -8.16 15.23
CA TYR A 720 26.65 -7.56 15.75
C TYR A 720 27.16 -6.46 14.83
N ARG A 721 27.42 -5.29 15.39
CA ARG A 721 27.94 -4.09 14.71
C ARG A 721 29.36 -3.88 15.11
N MET A 722 30.23 -3.75 14.13
CA MET A 722 31.66 -3.45 14.33
C MET A 722 31.89 -1.94 14.31
N ASP A 723 33.01 -1.53 14.90
CA ASP A 723 33.53 -0.17 14.71
C ASP A 723 33.95 0.08 13.26
N ASP A 724 34.10 1.33 12.89
CA ASP A 724 34.59 1.72 11.57
C ASP A 724 35.94 1.04 11.26
N HIS A 725 36.07 0.50 10.09
CA HIS A 725 37.30 -0.16 9.65
C HIS A 725 37.70 0.24 8.22
N ALA A 726 38.80 0.94 8.08
CA ALA A 726 39.28 1.48 6.81
C ALA A 726 38.23 2.39 6.14
N PHE A 727 37.71 2.00 4.97
CA PHE A 727 36.64 2.71 4.27
C PHE A 727 35.22 2.20 4.62
N LEU A 728 35.11 1.14 5.44
CA LEU A 728 33.84 0.57 5.86
C LEU A 728 33.34 1.29 7.11
N SER A 729 32.10 1.78 7.07
CA SER A 729 31.44 2.41 8.19
C SER A 729 30.47 1.46 8.85
N HIS A 730 30.74 1.13 10.10
CA HIS A 730 29.91 0.27 10.95
C HIS A 730 29.48 -1.04 10.24
N PRO A 731 30.43 -1.93 9.86
CA PRO A 731 30.03 -3.23 9.31
C PRO A 731 29.13 -3.99 10.30
N GLU A 732 28.01 -4.51 9.79
CA GLU A 732 27.02 -5.24 10.58
C GLU A 732 26.82 -6.64 10.03
N PHE A 733 26.63 -7.61 10.94
CA PHE A 733 26.20 -8.97 10.64
C PHE A 733 24.92 -9.24 11.40
N ARG A 734 23.90 -9.74 10.71
CA ARG A 734 22.58 -9.99 11.29
C ARG A 734 22.03 -11.32 10.83
N MET A 735 21.32 -12.00 11.73
CA MET A 735 20.50 -13.17 11.44
C MET A 735 19.04 -12.86 11.81
N ASN A 736 18.15 -13.05 10.86
CA ASN A 736 16.72 -12.97 11.05
C ASN A 736 16.10 -14.36 10.99
N PHE A 737 15.24 -14.68 11.95
CA PHE A 737 14.47 -15.92 12.04
C PHE A 737 12.99 -15.54 12.00
N ASN A 738 12.30 -15.85 10.92
CA ASN A 738 10.87 -15.65 10.78
C ASN A 738 10.16 -16.95 11.13
N ASN A 739 9.04 -16.88 11.87
CA ASN A 739 8.31 -18.02 12.39
C ASN A 739 9.25 -19.02 13.09
N ILE A 740 9.99 -18.56 14.11
CA ILE A 740 11.02 -19.34 14.82
C ILE A 740 10.49 -20.67 15.42
N THR A 741 9.21 -20.72 15.71
CA THR A 741 8.54 -21.93 16.23
C THR A 741 8.17 -22.92 15.12
N ASN A 742 8.36 -22.56 13.86
CA ASN A 742 7.95 -23.31 12.67
C ASN A 742 6.47 -23.75 12.75
N GLN A 743 5.61 -22.85 13.19
CA GLN A 743 4.19 -23.13 13.26
C GLN A 743 3.62 -23.24 11.84
N HIS A 744 2.88 -24.32 11.58
CA HIS A 744 2.07 -24.45 10.36
C HIS A 744 0.70 -23.81 10.63
N TYR A 745 0.33 -22.80 9.85
CA TYR A 745 -0.88 -22.02 10.06
C TYR A 745 -1.45 -21.50 8.75
N LEU A 746 -2.72 -21.17 8.77
CA LEU A 746 -3.37 -20.38 7.73
C LEU A 746 -3.16 -18.91 8.10
N SER A 747 -2.61 -18.11 7.20
CA SER A 747 -2.28 -16.70 7.47
C SER A 747 -3.45 -15.76 7.24
N GLY A 748 -4.35 -16.08 6.32
CA GLY A 748 -5.52 -15.27 5.98
C GLY A 748 -6.53 -16.02 5.14
N VAL A 749 -7.66 -15.41 4.91
CA VAL A 749 -8.69 -15.88 3.99
C VAL A 749 -8.35 -15.32 2.60
N ALA A 750 -8.13 -16.18 1.62
CA ALA A 750 -7.82 -15.76 0.26
C ALA A 750 -9.10 -15.37 -0.50
N THR A 751 -10.15 -16.16 -0.32
CA THR A 751 -11.45 -15.92 -0.93
C THR A 751 -12.54 -16.19 0.11
N PRO A 752 -13.14 -15.16 0.70
CA PRO A 752 -14.28 -15.30 1.56
C PRO A 752 -15.52 -15.72 0.74
N THR A 753 -16.37 -16.57 1.30
CA THR A 753 -17.57 -17.05 0.61
C THR A 753 -18.83 -16.78 1.41
N LEU A 754 -19.99 -16.90 0.77
CA LEU A 754 -21.28 -16.71 1.45
C LEU A 754 -21.50 -17.78 2.53
N THR A 755 -21.24 -19.05 2.19
CA THR A 755 -21.40 -20.20 3.07
C THR A 755 -20.21 -21.15 2.96
N LYS A 756 -20.07 -22.07 3.91
CA LYS A 756 -19.04 -23.11 3.88
C LYS A 756 -19.14 -24.01 2.63
N ALA A 757 -20.35 -24.22 2.12
CA ALA A 757 -20.57 -25.06 0.95
C ALA A 757 -19.97 -24.46 -0.34
N ASP A 758 -19.72 -23.15 -0.36
CA ASP A 758 -19.11 -22.44 -1.47
C ASP A 758 -17.57 -22.57 -1.49
N GLY A 759 -16.96 -23.26 -0.51
CA GLY A 759 -15.54 -23.62 -0.49
C GLY A 759 -14.59 -22.43 -0.25
N PRO A 760 -14.61 -21.80 0.93
CA PRO A 760 -13.68 -20.69 1.23
C PRO A 760 -12.24 -21.16 1.15
N GLN A 761 -11.39 -20.33 0.54
CA GLN A 761 -9.97 -20.61 0.30
C GLN A 761 -9.07 -19.80 1.25
N TYR A 762 -7.87 -20.34 1.55
CA TYR A 762 -6.98 -19.76 2.56
C TYR A 762 -5.55 -19.63 2.06
N TYR A 763 -4.88 -18.55 2.46
CA TYR A 763 -3.43 -18.44 2.36
C TYR A 763 -2.76 -19.29 3.44
N VAL A 764 -1.67 -19.95 3.07
CA VAL A 764 -0.84 -20.75 4.00
C VAL A 764 0.34 -19.91 4.41
N GLY A 765 0.47 -19.65 5.70
CA GLY A 765 1.56 -18.85 6.24
C GLY A 765 2.92 -19.52 6.11
N GLY A 766 3.95 -18.71 5.88
CA GLY A 766 5.32 -19.16 5.68
C GLY A 766 5.86 -19.98 6.85
N GLY A 767 6.61 -21.04 6.56
CA GLY A 767 7.34 -21.85 7.55
C GLY A 767 8.54 -21.10 8.16
N LEU A 768 9.34 -21.79 8.99
CA LEU A 768 10.58 -21.23 9.51
C LEU A 768 11.50 -20.82 8.35
N ALA A 769 11.89 -19.54 8.34
CA ALA A 769 12.88 -19.02 7.43
C ALA A 769 13.99 -18.30 8.19
N VAL A 770 15.24 -18.51 7.74
CA VAL A 770 16.43 -17.88 8.32
C VAL A 770 17.16 -17.12 7.23
N LEU A 771 17.49 -15.87 7.50
CA LEU A 771 18.24 -15.02 6.59
C LEU A 771 19.45 -14.43 7.32
N PHE A 772 20.64 -14.65 6.79
CA PHE A 772 21.87 -13.98 7.21
C PHE A 772 22.12 -12.77 6.32
N THR A 773 22.47 -11.65 6.91
CA THR A 773 22.77 -10.39 6.22
C THR A 773 24.11 -9.84 6.70
N ALA A 774 24.97 -9.45 5.77
CA ALA A 774 26.14 -8.64 6.00
C ALA A 774 25.95 -7.28 5.34
N SER A 775 26.15 -6.18 6.08
CA SER A 775 25.91 -4.83 5.57
C SER A 775 26.98 -3.84 6.06
N THR A 776 27.18 -2.77 5.33
CA THR A 776 28.11 -1.70 5.71
C THR A 776 27.80 -0.39 5.01
N GLY A 777 28.08 0.73 5.68
CA GLY A 777 28.24 2.02 5.04
C GLY A 777 29.67 2.20 4.47
N PHE A 778 29.89 3.18 3.59
CA PHE A 778 31.21 3.55 3.08
C PHE A 778 31.27 5.01 2.62
#